data_41b72514bf922343b8cef525860caac5
#
_entry.id   41b72514bf922343b8cef525860caac5
#
_cell.length_a   1.000
_cell.length_b   1.000
_cell.length_c   1.000
_cell.angle_alpha   90.00
_cell.angle_beta   90.00
_cell.angle_gamma   90.00
#
_symmetry.space_group_name_H-M   'P 1'
#
loop_
_entity.id
_entity.type
_entity.pdbx_description
1 polymer ?
#
loop_
_entity_poly.entity_id
_entity_poly.type
_entity_poly.pdbx_seq_one_letter_code
_entity_poly.pdbx_strand_id
1 'polypeptide(L)'
;MGIIGYMVHIVFGTMLFSGNERVTQGLLYPRESETREVRSLDGMWHFAKSDTNKPSVGLREKWYMRELRESTNVIKMPVPSSYNDIVEESEFRDHVGTVWYERKFFVPQSWKSQRVWVRFGSVHYEAYVWINGNLVVRHEFGHLPFEAEITEYLNFAKENRITVLCDNVLLQTTIPQGKIVEQDSDNGKEIIQQYSFDFFNYAGIHRSVHLYTTSYVFIKEVILNPKVTEERDGLVDYKVVLNDNSTNEYNIKAIVFDRDNNNVAESSTNNDTFNGEILIKNPNLWWPYLMHPQPGYLYSIEIQLTLNDEIIDIYRTKFGIRSLKWNNSSMLINDKPIYFRGFGRHEDSDIRGKGLDFALLTKDFNLLKWIGANAYRTSHYPYSEESMQFADEYGIMIIDECPSVDTENYSQKLLENHKYSIEQLIHRDRNHPSVVMWSIANEPRTQQTSADQYFAEVARYTKELDPTRPITAAIAVNFKQDQAAQYLDIISFNRYNAWYQNTGRLDMVTSYVENEARDWHVKHGKPVLMSEYGADTVEGLHMLPAYVWSEEFQSQQFSKHFKAFDQLRSEGFFIGEFVWNFADFKTAQTYTRVGGNKKGVFTRSRQPKAAAHLLRKRYFELASEIDQFHHKPDNLYEYTSQTQNKLLKNEL
;
A
#
# COMPACT_ATOMS: atom_id res chain seq x y z
N MET A 1 11.44 -12.16 -33.27
CA MET A 1 11.39 -13.37 -32.41
C MET A 1 11.08 -13.06 -30.95
N GLY A 2 11.49 -11.89 -30.40
CA GLY A 2 11.29 -11.54 -29.01
C GLY A 2 9.81 -11.41 -28.58
N ILE A 3 9.00 -10.59 -29.24
CA ILE A 3 7.56 -10.40 -28.90
C ILE A 3 6.76 -11.70 -29.09
N ILE A 4 7.08 -12.49 -30.13
CA ILE A 4 6.46 -13.79 -30.35
C ILE A 4 6.85 -14.76 -29.22
N GLY A 5 8.09 -14.67 -28.69
CA GLY A 5 8.54 -15.44 -27.53
C GLY A 5 7.76 -15.12 -26.27
N TYR A 6 7.42 -13.84 -26.04
CA TYR A 6 6.59 -13.40 -24.92
C TYR A 6 5.12 -13.82 -25.07
N MET A 7 4.54 -13.70 -26.28
CA MET A 7 3.18 -14.22 -26.52
C MET A 7 3.09 -15.74 -26.30
N VAL A 8 4.13 -16.50 -26.68
CA VAL A 8 4.21 -17.94 -26.43
C VAL A 8 4.33 -18.22 -24.92
N HIS A 9 5.04 -17.37 -24.17
CA HIS A 9 5.16 -17.51 -22.71
C HIS A 9 3.80 -17.31 -22.02
N ILE A 10 3.06 -16.26 -22.38
CA ILE A 10 1.69 -16.00 -21.88
C ILE A 10 0.75 -17.19 -22.23
N VAL A 11 0.82 -17.72 -23.45
CA VAL A 11 0.02 -18.87 -23.88
C VAL A 11 0.43 -20.15 -23.14
N PHE A 12 1.74 -20.36 -22.88
CA PHE A 12 2.23 -21.53 -22.15
C PHE A 12 1.84 -21.49 -20.67
N GLY A 13 1.88 -20.30 -20.05
CA GLY A 13 1.40 -20.09 -18.68
C GLY A 13 -0.10 -20.38 -18.53
N THR A 14 -0.92 -19.97 -19.50
CA THR A 14 -2.37 -20.28 -19.52
C THR A 14 -2.70 -21.74 -19.79
N MET A 15 -1.81 -22.48 -20.49
CA MET A 15 -2.01 -23.91 -20.72
C MET A 15 -1.68 -24.81 -19.51
N LEU A 16 -0.88 -24.34 -18.55
CA LEU A 16 -0.54 -25.10 -17.34
C LEU A 16 -1.68 -25.11 -16.31
N PHE A 17 -2.61 -24.16 -16.39
CA PHE A 17 -3.82 -24.12 -15.60
C PHE A 17 -5.05 -24.14 -16.52
N SER A 18 -5.73 -25.27 -16.57
CA SER A 18 -7.04 -25.41 -17.27
C SER A 18 -8.23 -24.90 -16.48
N GLY A 19 -8.02 -24.20 -15.37
CA GLY A 19 -9.06 -23.62 -14.50
C GLY A 19 -8.71 -22.21 -14.11
N ASN A 20 -9.68 -21.29 -14.25
CA ASN A 20 -9.68 -19.95 -13.71
C ASN A 20 -9.92 -20.00 -12.18
N GLU A 21 -9.14 -20.74 -11.42
CA GLU A 21 -9.17 -20.60 -9.97
C GLU A 21 -8.41 -19.32 -9.60
N ARG A 22 -9.10 -18.18 -9.72
CA ARG A 22 -8.70 -16.97 -9.03
C ARG A 22 -8.75 -17.28 -7.53
N VAL A 23 -7.64 -17.03 -6.83
CA VAL A 23 -7.63 -17.07 -5.37
C VAL A 23 -8.71 -16.09 -4.90
N THR A 24 -9.85 -16.61 -4.49
CA THR A 24 -10.99 -15.79 -4.08
C THR A 24 -11.03 -15.76 -2.56
N GLN A 25 -11.03 -14.54 -2.02
CA GLN A 25 -11.29 -14.16 -0.63
C GLN A 25 -10.06 -13.87 0.23
N GLY A 26 -10.29 -13.01 1.24
CA GLY A 26 -9.29 -12.40 2.09
C GLY A 26 -8.35 -13.41 2.74
N LEU A 27 -7.08 -13.24 2.49
CA LEU A 27 -6.05 -14.07 3.08
C LEU A 27 -5.71 -13.52 4.46
N LEU A 28 -5.91 -14.32 5.50
CA LEU A 28 -5.48 -13.93 6.84
C LEU A 28 -3.95 -13.79 6.89
N TYR A 29 -3.49 -12.74 7.59
CA TYR A 29 -2.07 -12.61 7.88
C TYR A 29 -1.63 -13.79 8.77
N PRO A 30 -0.52 -14.50 8.46
CA PRO A 30 -0.07 -15.64 9.25
C PRO A 30 0.28 -15.22 10.68
N ARG A 31 -0.42 -15.81 11.65
CA ARG A 31 -0.21 -15.53 13.08
C ARG A 31 -0.09 -16.85 13.83
N GLU A 32 0.86 -16.90 14.76
CA GLU A 32 0.98 -18.02 15.69
C GLU A 32 -0.17 -18.03 16.67
N SER A 33 -0.59 -19.24 17.03
CA SER A 33 -1.54 -19.51 18.09
C SER A 33 -1.30 -20.91 18.64
N GLU A 34 -2.11 -21.35 19.59
CA GLU A 34 -2.05 -22.71 20.15
C GLU A 34 -2.33 -23.79 19.08
N THR A 35 -2.99 -23.40 17.96
CA THR A 35 -3.39 -24.30 16.87
C THR A 35 -2.63 -24.01 15.56
N ARG A 36 -1.87 -22.95 15.47
CA ARG A 36 -1.16 -22.51 14.25
C ARG A 36 0.30 -22.24 14.54
N GLU A 37 1.17 -22.84 13.77
CA GLU A 37 2.61 -22.52 13.77
C GLU A 37 2.93 -21.71 12.51
N VAL A 38 3.92 -20.79 12.62
CA VAL A 38 4.41 -19.96 11.52
C VAL A 38 5.92 -20.08 11.42
N ARG A 39 6.46 -20.24 10.22
CA ARG A 39 7.91 -20.24 9.95
C ARG A 39 8.24 -19.35 8.76
N SER A 40 9.23 -18.50 8.91
CA SER A 40 9.74 -17.71 7.78
C SER A 40 10.65 -18.53 6.87
N LEU A 41 10.50 -18.32 5.58
CA LEU A 41 11.46 -18.71 4.53
C LEU A 41 12.30 -17.52 4.06
N ASP A 42 12.32 -16.42 4.77
CA ASP A 42 13.17 -15.27 4.48
C ASP A 42 14.66 -15.60 4.63
N GLY A 43 15.51 -14.85 3.95
CA GLY A 43 16.95 -15.00 3.99
C GLY A 43 17.56 -15.18 2.61
N MET A 44 18.63 -15.98 2.49
CA MET A 44 19.36 -16.10 1.22
C MET A 44 18.81 -17.24 0.35
N TRP A 45 18.39 -16.87 -0.87
CA TRP A 45 17.92 -17.80 -1.89
C TRP A 45 18.95 -17.93 -3.02
N HIS A 46 18.91 -18.99 -3.79
CA HIS A 46 19.55 -19.04 -5.10
C HIS A 46 18.68 -18.25 -6.09
N PHE A 47 19.35 -17.55 -7.01
CA PHE A 47 18.69 -16.70 -7.99
C PHE A 47 19.35 -16.82 -9.35
N ALA A 48 18.54 -16.81 -10.40
CA ALA A 48 19.00 -16.74 -11.78
C ALA A 48 18.04 -15.88 -12.60
N LYS A 49 18.56 -15.11 -13.56
CA LYS A 49 17.73 -14.45 -14.58
C LYS A 49 17.69 -15.30 -15.86
N SER A 50 16.55 -15.32 -16.53
CA SER A 50 16.46 -15.82 -17.90
C SER A 50 17.08 -14.80 -18.88
N ASP A 51 17.53 -15.27 -20.03
CA ASP A 51 17.86 -14.39 -21.15
C ASP A 51 16.58 -13.65 -21.60
N THR A 52 16.61 -12.33 -21.68
CA THR A 52 15.48 -11.49 -22.10
C THR A 52 14.93 -11.90 -23.47
N ASN A 53 15.82 -12.37 -24.37
CA ASN A 53 15.41 -12.87 -25.69
C ASN A 53 14.88 -14.33 -25.67
N LYS A 54 15.01 -15.01 -24.51
CA LYS A 54 14.53 -16.38 -24.30
C LYS A 54 13.81 -16.50 -22.96
N PRO A 55 12.79 -15.70 -22.67
CA PRO A 55 12.16 -15.62 -21.35
C PRO A 55 11.55 -16.96 -20.90
N SER A 56 11.14 -17.81 -21.82
CA SER A 56 10.56 -19.14 -21.54
C SER A 56 11.59 -20.27 -21.38
N VAL A 57 12.90 -20.00 -21.42
CA VAL A 57 13.93 -21.06 -21.39
C VAL A 57 13.79 -21.94 -20.16
N GLY A 58 13.64 -21.37 -18.98
CA GLY A 58 13.54 -22.14 -17.73
C GLY A 58 12.28 -23.01 -17.66
N LEU A 59 11.17 -22.58 -18.25
CA LEU A 59 9.94 -23.39 -18.35
C LEU A 59 10.13 -24.55 -19.34
N ARG A 60 10.70 -24.31 -20.53
CA ARG A 60 10.95 -25.35 -21.55
C ARG A 60 11.94 -26.39 -21.04
N GLU A 61 12.98 -25.99 -20.37
CA GLU A 61 14.01 -26.85 -19.81
C GLU A 61 13.64 -27.39 -18.43
N LYS A 62 12.47 -27.01 -17.89
CA LYS A 62 11.93 -27.48 -16.62
C LYS A 62 12.90 -27.26 -15.45
N TRP A 63 13.42 -26.03 -15.31
CA TRP A 63 14.36 -25.70 -14.23
C TRP A 63 13.79 -26.00 -12.83
N TYR A 64 12.48 -25.97 -12.68
CA TYR A 64 11.78 -26.34 -11.46
C TYR A 64 11.85 -27.84 -11.07
N MET A 65 12.28 -28.73 -11.98
CA MET A 65 12.36 -30.19 -11.73
C MET A 65 13.63 -30.61 -11.01
N ARG A 66 14.70 -29.80 -11.05
CA ARG A 66 16.01 -30.09 -10.46
C ARG A 66 16.54 -28.85 -9.71
N GLU A 67 17.67 -28.96 -9.01
CA GLU A 67 18.30 -27.80 -8.39
C GLU A 67 18.64 -26.73 -9.44
N LEU A 68 18.33 -25.47 -9.15
CA LEU A 68 18.49 -24.36 -10.11
C LEU A 68 19.94 -24.25 -10.60
N ARG A 69 20.92 -24.50 -9.71
CA ARG A 69 22.37 -24.51 -10.03
C ARG A 69 22.79 -25.58 -11.01
N GLU A 70 21.98 -26.63 -11.21
CA GLU A 70 22.24 -27.67 -12.21
C GLU A 70 21.71 -27.27 -13.60
N SER A 71 20.88 -26.25 -13.65
CA SER A 71 20.22 -25.77 -14.87
C SER A 71 20.89 -24.52 -15.43
N THR A 72 21.40 -23.64 -14.57
CA THR A 72 21.97 -22.35 -14.97
C THR A 72 22.90 -21.81 -13.88
N ASN A 73 23.63 -20.74 -14.20
CA ASN A 73 24.42 -20.02 -13.21
C ASN A 73 23.50 -19.31 -12.19
N VAL A 74 23.84 -19.43 -10.94
CA VAL A 74 23.07 -18.84 -9.84
C VAL A 74 23.92 -17.90 -8.99
N ILE A 75 23.29 -16.84 -8.49
CA ILE A 75 23.83 -15.96 -7.47
C ILE A 75 23.03 -16.09 -6.18
N LYS A 76 23.48 -15.46 -5.11
CA LYS A 76 22.73 -15.33 -3.86
C LYS A 76 21.85 -14.08 -3.92
N MET A 77 20.58 -14.23 -3.55
CA MET A 77 19.60 -13.16 -3.52
C MET A 77 18.90 -13.13 -2.16
N PRO A 78 18.89 -11.99 -1.46
CA PRO A 78 18.11 -11.85 -0.23
C PRO A 78 16.61 -11.82 -0.54
N VAL A 79 15.82 -12.41 0.34
CA VAL A 79 14.36 -12.33 0.36
C VAL A 79 13.94 -11.94 1.77
N PRO A 80 13.14 -10.88 1.96
CA PRO A 80 12.57 -9.99 0.95
C PRO A 80 13.57 -8.98 0.37
N SER A 81 13.50 -8.74 -0.94
CA SER A 81 14.25 -7.69 -1.63
C SER A 81 13.75 -7.55 -3.08
N SER A 82 13.92 -6.38 -3.68
CA SER A 82 13.99 -6.27 -5.15
C SER A 82 15.36 -6.75 -5.61
N TYR A 83 15.44 -7.38 -6.78
CA TYR A 83 16.75 -7.84 -7.31
C TYR A 83 17.50 -6.76 -8.09
N ASN A 84 16.83 -5.66 -8.47
CA ASN A 84 17.32 -4.68 -9.43
C ASN A 84 18.54 -3.88 -8.97
N ASP A 85 18.75 -3.73 -7.66
CA ASP A 85 19.84 -2.93 -7.08
C ASP A 85 20.87 -3.78 -6.29
N ILE A 86 20.85 -5.12 -6.45
CA ILE A 86 21.71 -6.03 -5.66
C ILE A 86 23.09 -6.21 -6.30
N VAL A 87 23.18 -6.04 -7.60
CA VAL A 87 24.43 -6.17 -8.37
C VAL A 87 24.69 -4.93 -9.22
N GLU A 88 25.95 -4.74 -9.65
CA GLU A 88 26.38 -3.54 -10.38
C GLU A 88 26.04 -3.59 -11.89
N GLU A 89 25.72 -4.78 -12.42
CA GLU A 89 25.43 -4.97 -13.83
C GLU A 89 24.06 -4.37 -14.20
N SER A 90 24.06 -3.41 -15.13
CA SER A 90 22.83 -2.76 -15.63
C SER A 90 21.79 -3.75 -16.18
N GLU A 91 22.23 -4.90 -16.67
CA GLU A 91 21.36 -5.97 -17.14
C GLU A 91 20.44 -6.56 -16.05
N PHE A 92 20.78 -6.46 -14.77
CA PHE A 92 19.91 -6.85 -13.66
C PHE A 92 18.95 -5.72 -13.31
N ARG A 93 19.45 -4.48 -13.26
CA ARG A 93 18.62 -3.31 -12.97
C ARG A 93 17.49 -3.17 -13.98
N ASP A 94 17.82 -3.30 -15.26
CA ASP A 94 16.90 -3.04 -16.38
C ASP A 94 16.29 -4.33 -16.96
N HIS A 95 16.43 -5.47 -16.27
CA HIS A 95 15.92 -6.76 -16.73
C HIS A 95 14.41 -6.73 -16.98
N VAL A 96 14.00 -7.22 -18.13
CA VAL A 96 12.60 -7.43 -18.53
C VAL A 96 12.39 -8.91 -18.79
N GLY A 97 11.45 -9.53 -18.05
CA GLY A 97 11.11 -10.94 -18.19
C GLY A 97 11.28 -11.73 -16.91
N THR A 98 11.55 -13.02 -17.07
CA THR A 98 11.50 -13.98 -15.98
C THR A 98 12.82 -14.07 -15.22
N VAL A 99 12.68 -14.16 -13.90
CA VAL A 99 13.75 -14.54 -12.97
C VAL A 99 13.31 -15.73 -12.14
N TRP A 100 14.27 -16.46 -11.60
CA TRP A 100 14.04 -17.68 -10.86
C TRP A 100 14.67 -17.60 -9.49
N TYR A 101 13.91 -18.03 -8.48
CA TYR A 101 14.36 -18.17 -7.10
C TYR A 101 14.26 -19.62 -6.67
N GLU A 102 15.17 -20.07 -5.81
CA GLU A 102 15.14 -21.40 -5.22
C GLU A 102 15.64 -21.38 -3.78
N ARG A 103 14.94 -22.10 -2.91
CA ARG A 103 15.35 -22.35 -1.52
C ARG A 103 15.05 -23.77 -1.11
N LYS A 104 15.95 -24.35 -0.32
CA LYS A 104 15.72 -25.61 0.36
C LYS A 104 15.26 -25.37 1.80
N PHE A 105 14.38 -26.23 2.31
CA PHE A 105 13.80 -26.10 3.64
C PHE A 105 13.37 -27.44 4.21
N PHE A 106 13.19 -27.50 5.52
CA PHE A 106 12.65 -28.64 6.24
C PHE A 106 11.35 -28.26 6.95
N VAL A 107 10.45 -29.21 7.10
CA VAL A 107 9.23 -29.10 7.88
C VAL A 107 9.27 -30.04 9.08
N PRO A 108 8.69 -29.63 10.25
CA PRO A 108 8.62 -30.53 11.42
C PRO A 108 7.76 -31.75 11.14
N GLN A 109 8.11 -32.87 11.80
CA GLN A 109 7.25 -34.07 11.77
C GLN A 109 5.88 -33.84 12.43
N SER A 110 5.77 -32.94 13.40
CA SER A 110 4.52 -32.54 14.05
C SER A 110 3.49 -31.97 13.07
N TRP A 111 3.94 -31.39 11.95
CA TRP A 111 3.04 -30.81 10.93
C TRP A 111 2.34 -31.84 10.05
N LYS A 112 2.72 -33.14 10.15
CA LYS A 112 2.15 -34.20 9.32
C LYS A 112 0.64 -34.40 9.48
N SER A 113 0.09 -34.04 10.64
CA SER A 113 -1.34 -34.12 10.95
C SER A 113 -2.08 -32.80 10.76
N GLN A 114 -1.46 -31.82 10.12
CA GLN A 114 -2.03 -30.50 9.86
C GLN A 114 -2.00 -30.20 8.36
N ARG A 115 -2.75 -29.17 7.93
CA ARG A 115 -2.55 -28.57 6.61
C ARG A 115 -1.35 -27.62 6.67
N VAL A 116 -0.51 -27.66 5.68
CA VAL A 116 0.67 -26.80 5.56
C VAL A 116 0.50 -25.88 4.36
N TRP A 117 0.71 -24.62 4.59
CA TRP A 117 0.53 -23.56 3.61
C TRP A 117 1.86 -22.86 3.31
N VAL A 118 2.05 -22.43 2.08
CA VAL A 118 3.06 -21.43 1.73
C VAL A 118 2.35 -20.12 1.35
N ARG A 119 2.79 -19.01 1.94
CA ARG A 119 2.25 -17.67 1.67
C ARG A 119 3.35 -16.71 1.30
N PHE A 120 3.12 -15.95 0.24
CA PHE A 120 3.96 -14.85 -0.21
C PHE A 120 3.24 -13.54 0.06
N GLY A 121 3.90 -12.59 0.71
CA GLY A 121 3.34 -11.25 0.94
C GLY A 121 3.30 -10.40 -0.33
N SER A 122 4.25 -10.63 -1.26
CA SER A 122 4.30 -9.95 -2.56
C SER A 122 5.38 -10.58 -3.44
N VAL A 123 5.04 -10.86 -4.70
CA VAL A 123 5.99 -11.22 -5.76
C VAL A 123 5.63 -10.43 -7.01
N HIS A 124 6.45 -9.48 -7.41
CA HIS A 124 6.09 -8.52 -8.44
C HIS A 124 6.72 -8.86 -9.81
N TYR A 125 5.92 -9.06 -10.88
CA TYR A 125 4.49 -8.81 -11.02
C TYR A 125 3.66 -10.11 -11.03
N GLU A 126 4.11 -11.15 -11.77
CA GLU A 126 3.47 -12.47 -11.86
C GLU A 126 4.39 -13.54 -11.26
N ALA A 127 3.81 -14.51 -10.58
CA ALA A 127 4.54 -15.59 -9.93
C ALA A 127 3.99 -16.97 -10.29
N TYR A 128 4.91 -17.94 -10.43
CA TYR A 128 4.62 -19.38 -10.45
C TYR A 128 5.47 -20.02 -9.36
N VAL A 129 4.86 -20.88 -8.55
CA VAL A 129 5.53 -21.52 -7.41
C VAL A 129 5.44 -23.03 -7.52
N TRP A 130 6.58 -23.70 -7.36
CA TRP A 130 6.69 -25.16 -7.32
C TRP A 130 7.24 -25.62 -5.98
N ILE A 131 6.65 -26.72 -5.47
CA ILE A 131 7.19 -27.47 -4.34
C ILE A 131 7.65 -28.82 -4.85
N ASN A 132 8.92 -29.15 -4.66
CA ASN A 132 9.53 -30.41 -5.12
C ASN A 132 9.23 -30.75 -6.61
N GLY A 133 9.16 -29.69 -7.45
CA GLY A 133 8.88 -29.80 -8.89
C GLY A 133 7.40 -29.81 -9.27
N ASN A 134 6.47 -29.82 -8.31
CA ASN A 134 5.02 -29.73 -8.54
C ASN A 134 4.56 -28.28 -8.46
N LEU A 135 3.85 -27.80 -9.49
CA LEU A 135 3.26 -26.48 -9.51
C LEU A 135 2.11 -26.40 -8.49
N VAL A 136 2.18 -25.44 -7.56
CA VAL A 136 1.20 -25.31 -6.47
C VAL A 136 0.35 -24.05 -6.59
N VAL A 137 0.87 -22.97 -7.19
CA VAL A 137 0.11 -21.72 -7.38
C VAL A 137 0.70 -20.88 -8.50
N ARG A 138 -0.19 -20.16 -9.20
CA ARG A 138 0.10 -19.01 -10.06
C ARG A 138 -0.63 -17.80 -9.52
N HIS A 139 0.04 -16.66 -9.47
CA HIS A 139 -0.56 -15.40 -9.02
C HIS A 139 -0.10 -14.24 -9.89
N GLU A 140 -1.03 -13.37 -10.23
CA GLU A 140 -0.83 -12.06 -10.84
C GLU A 140 -1.21 -10.98 -9.81
N PHE A 141 -0.86 -9.70 -10.01
CA PHE A 141 -1.05 -8.58 -9.06
C PHE A 141 0.00 -8.53 -7.94
N GLY A 142 1.22 -8.25 -8.34
CA GLY A 142 2.44 -8.36 -7.55
C GLY A 142 2.52 -7.61 -6.22
N HIS A 143 1.61 -6.69 -5.92
CA HIS A 143 1.56 -5.96 -4.64
C HIS A 143 0.64 -6.61 -3.59
N LEU A 144 -0.01 -7.69 -3.94
CA LEU A 144 -0.98 -8.39 -3.11
C LEU A 144 -0.46 -9.77 -2.68
N PRO A 145 -0.83 -10.27 -1.50
CA PRO A 145 -0.42 -11.58 -1.04
C PRO A 145 -1.16 -12.71 -1.77
N PHE A 146 -0.55 -13.88 -1.76
CA PHE A 146 -1.17 -15.12 -2.22
C PHE A 146 -0.61 -16.33 -1.47
N GLU A 147 -1.36 -17.43 -1.47
CA GLU A 147 -0.97 -18.65 -0.77
C GLU A 147 -1.44 -19.91 -1.48
N ALA A 148 -0.85 -21.04 -1.10
CA ALA A 148 -1.27 -22.36 -1.53
C ALA A 148 -1.09 -23.37 -0.41
N GLU A 149 -2.01 -24.34 -0.34
CA GLU A 149 -1.80 -25.54 0.44
C GLU A 149 -0.76 -26.44 -0.24
N ILE A 150 0.23 -26.86 0.53
CA ILE A 150 1.35 -27.66 0.02
C ILE A 150 1.53 -29.01 0.69
N THR A 151 0.62 -29.40 1.56
CA THR A 151 0.69 -30.60 2.41
C THR A 151 1.05 -31.86 1.64
N GLU A 152 0.38 -32.09 0.52
CA GLU A 152 0.56 -33.31 -0.32
C GLU A 152 1.91 -33.34 -1.04
N TYR A 153 2.56 -32.20 -1.23
CA TYR A 153 3.81 -32.06 -1.95
C TYR A 153 5.04 -32.12 -1.04
N LEU A 154 4.85 -32.22 0.29
CA LEU A 154 5.93 -32.17 1.27
C LEU A 154 6.49 -33.53 1.63
N ASN A 155 7.82 -33.57 1.78
CA ASN A 155 8.55 -34.66 2.42
C ASN A 155 8.83 -34.32 3.88
N PHE A 156 8.17 -34.99 4.82
CA PHE A 156 8.36 -34.74 6.25
C PHE A 156 9.63 -35.36 6.84
N ALA A 157 10.32 -36.21 6.08
CA ALA A 157 11.56 -36.90 6.53
C ALA A 157 12.84 -36.41 5.79
N LYS A 158 12.67 -35.51 4.82
CA LYS A 158 13.75 -35.08 3.93
C LYS A 158 13.66 -33.58 3.70
N GLU A 159 14.71 -33.06 3.07
CA GLU A 159 14.75 -31.69 2.55
C GLU A 159 13.71 -31.49 1.45
N ASN A 160 13.00 -30.39 1.50
CA ASN A 160 12.08 -29.93 0.46
C ASN A 160 12.72 -28.76 -0.30
N ARG A 161 12.21 -28.51 -1.50
CA ARG A 161 12.66 -27.43 -2.36
C ARG A 161 11.47 -26.61 -2.84
N ILE A 162 11.54 -25.30 -2.66
CA ILE A 162 10.64 -24.32 -3.27
C ILE A 162 11.37 -23.62 -4.41
N THR A 163 10.71 -23.56 -5.57
CA THR A 163 11.18 -22.83 -6.74
C THR A 163 10.13 -21.82 -7.14
N VAL A 164 10.54 -20.59 -7.42
CA VAL A 164 9.64 -19.49 -7.80
C VAL A 164 10.14 -18.88 -9.10
N LEU A 165 9.28 -18.82 -10.11
CA LEU A 165 9.47 -17.94 -11.26
C LEU A 165 8.74 -16.64 -10.95
N CYS A 166 9.41 -15.51 -11.17
CA CYS A 166 8.84 -14.18 -11.11
C CYS A 166 9.02 -13.52 -12.48
N ASP A 167 7.93 -13.00 -13.06
CA ASP A 167 7.91 -12.23 -14.30
C ASP A 167 7.52 -10.79 -14.01
N ASN A 168 8.34 -9.82 -14.46
CA ASN A 168 8.10 -8.40 -14.19
C ASN A 168 7.42 -7.65 -15.34
N VAL A 169 6.95 -8.35 -16.35
CA VAL A 169 6.34 -7.74 -17.54
C VAL A 169 4.99 -7.14 -17.22
N LEU A 170 4.84 -5.86 -17.59
CA LEU A 170 3.57 -5.13 -17.53
C LEU A 170 2.99 -4.98 -18.94
N LEU A 171 1.69 -5.17 -19.05
CA LEU A 171 0.90 -5.08 -20.28
C LEU A 171 -0.14 -3.98 -20.19
N GLN A 172 -0.82 -3.67 -21.30
CA GLN A 172 -1.93 -2.70 -21.29
C GLN A 172 -3.15 -3.15 -20.47
N THR A 173 -3.19 -4.40 -20.08
CA THR A 173 -4.27 -4.97 -19.26
C THR A 173 -3.85 -5.25 -17.82
N THR A 174 -2.57 -5.12 -17.48
CA THR A 174 -2.10 -5.27 -16.10
C THR A 174 -2.42 -4.02 -15.28
N ILE A 175 -2.39 -4.14 -13.96
CA ILE A 175 -2.56 -3.06 -12.99
C ILE A 175 -1.32 -3.05 -12.06
N PRO A 176 -0.37 -2.11 -12.25
CA PRO A 176 -0.34 -0.98 -13.19
C PRO A 176 -0.11 -1.39 -14.66
N GLN A 177 -0.46 -0.46 -15.56
CA GLN A 177 -0.29 -0.68 -17.00
C GLN A 177 1.15 -0.49 -17.47
N GLY A 178 1.50 -1.22 -18.53
CA GLY A 178 2.74 -1.04 -19.29
C GLY A 178 2.63 -1.64 -20.68
N LYS A 179 3.71 -1.63 -21.41
CA LYS A 179 3.86 -2.32 -22.68
C LYS A 179 5.30 -2.73 -22.91
N ILE A 180 5.50 -3.82 -23.64
CA ILE A 180 6.82 -4.22 -24.14
C ILE A 180 6.99 -3.77 -25.60
N VAL A 181 8.18 -3.29 -25.93
CA VAL A 181 8.56 -2.89 -27.27
C VAL A 181 9.90 -3.53 -27.64
N GLU A 182 10.09 -3.81 -28.91
CA GLU A 182 11.38 -4.28 -29.45
C GLU A 182 12.11 -3.08 -30.05
N GLN A 183 13.35 -2.85 -29.62
CA GLN A 183 14.20 -1.77 -30.11
C GLN A 183 15.52 -2.32 -30.62
N ASP A 184 16.09 -1.66 -31.62
CA ASP A 184 17.46 -1.95 -32.09
C ASP A 184 18.47 -1.38 -31.10
N SER A 185 19.48 -2.20 -30.73
CA SER A 185 20.62 -1.83 -29.90
C SER A 185 21.93 -2.27 -30.57
N ASP A 186 23.06 -1.91 -29.99
CA ASP A 186 24.39 -2.35 -30.43
C ASP A 186 24.54 -3.87 -30.33
N ASN A 187 23.77 -4.53 -29.48
CA ASN A 187 23.77 -5.99 -29.29
C ASN A 187 22.68 -6.69 -30.10
N GLY A 188 21.99 -5.98 -31.00
CA GLY A 188 20.87 -6.48 -31.78
C GLY A 188 19.53 -5.99 -31.24
N LYS A 189 18.46 -6.76 -31.41
CA LYS A 189 17.14 -6.40 -30.94
C LYS A 189 16.97 -6.73 -29.47
N GLU A 190 16.58 -5.73 -28.70
CA GLU A 190 16.29 -5.84 -27.26
C GLU A 190 14.82 -5.57 -26.95
N ILE A 191 14.30 -6.24 -25.93
CA ILE A 191 12.96 -6.03 -25.41
C ILE A 191 13.03 -5.04 -24.25
N ILE A 192 12.26 -3.96 -24.35
CA ILE A 192 12.22 -2.89 -23.36
C ILE A 192 10.81 -2.78 -22.80
N GLN A 193 10.70 -2.67 -21.48
CA GLN A 193 9.45 -2.32 -20.77
C GLN A 193 9.26 -0.81 -20.82
N GLN A 194 8.12 -0.35 -21.33
CA GLN A 194 7.67 1.03 -21.25
C GLN A 194 6.46 1.16 -20.33
N TYR A 195 6.44 2.18 -19.49
CA TYR A 195 5.35 2.57 -18.61
C TYR A 195 5.36 4.09 -18.42
N SER A 196 4.22 4.67 -18.02
CA SER A 196 4.05 6.13 -17.88
C SER A 196 4.21 6.61 -16.44
N PHE A 197 4.07 5.75 -15.45
CA PHE A 197 4.15 6.12 -14.05
C PHE A 197 5.58 6.49 -13.60
N ASP A 198 5.68 7.45 -12.68
CA ASP A 198 6.94 8.08 -12.25
C ASP A 198 7.58 7.40 -11.03
N PHE A 199 7.71 6.07 -11.05
CA PHE A 199 8.50 5.30 -10.10
C PHE A 199 9.14 4.09 -10.79
N PHE A 200 10.23 3.57 -10.21
CA PHE A 200 10.93 2.44 -10.81
C PHE A 200 10.09 1.15 -10.69
N ASN A 201 9.97 0.40 -11.78
CA ASN A 201 9.28 -0.89 -11.78
C ASN A 201 10.16 -1.98 -11.13
N TYR A 202 10.33 -1.88 -9.83
CA TYR A 202 11.04 -2.88 -9.05
C TYR A 202 10.36 -4.25 -9.12
N ALA A 203 11.16 -5.31 -9.16
CA ALA A 203 10.66 -6.67 -9.25
C ALA A 203 11.38 -7.63 -8.29
N GLY A 204 10.74 -8.75 -8.00
CA GLY A 204 11.24 -9.78 -7.11
C GLY A 204 10.26 -10.16 -6.00
N ILE A 205 10.75 -10.88 -5.01
CA ILE A 205 10.01 -11.26 -3.80
C ILE A 205 10.18 -10.15 -2.77
N HIS A 206 9.22 -9.21 -2.73
CA HIS A 206 9.35 -7.97 -1.98
C HIS A 206 9.00 -8.09 -0.50
N ARG A 207 8.20 -9.07 -0.12
CA ARG A 207 7.72 -9.27 1.25
C ARG A 207 7.98 -10.69 1.71
N SER A 208 7.82 -10.90 3.00
CA SER A 208 8.13 -12.19 3.63
C SER A 208 7.43 -13.38 2.99
N VAL A 209 8.12 -14.51 2.98
CA VAL A 209 7.59 -15.81 2.59
C VAL A 209 7.44 -16.65 3.84
N HIS A 210 6.21 -17.09 4.12
CA HIS A 210 5.89 -17.87 5.29
C HIS A 210 5.43 -19.28 4.93
N LEU A 211 5.83 -20.24 5.74
CA LEU A 211 5.13 -21.50 5.92
C LEU A 211 4.27 -21.36 7.18
N TYR A 212 3.04 -21.83 7.13
CA TYR A 212 2.20 -21.90 8.33
C TYR A 212 1.29 -23.11 8.29
N THR A 213 0.75 -23.46 9.47
CA THR A 213 -0.13 -24.61 9.60
C THR A 213 -1.54 -24.18 9.99
N THR A 214 -2.50 -25.01 9.61
CA THR A 214 -3.89 -24.94 10.08
C THR A 214 -4.40 -26.34 10.40
N SER A 215 -5.45 -26.41 11.18
CA SER A 215 -6.27 -27.62 11.32
C SER A 215 -6.95 -27.99 9.99
N TYR A 216 -7.55 -29.16 9.88
CA TYR A 216 -8.31 -29.56 8.69
C TYR A 216 -9.50 -28.65 8.44
N VAL A 217 -10.24 -28.30 9.49
CA VAL A 217 -11.23 -27.22 9.48
C VAL A 217 -10.64 -26.04 10.22
N PHE A 218 -10.66 -24.87 9.60
CA PHE A 218 -9.98 -23.69 10.10
C PHE A 218 -10.71 -22.40 9.72
N ILE A 219 -10.39 -21.34 10.44
CA ILE A 219 -10.83 -19.97 10.18
C ILE A 219 -10.06 -19.44 8.95
N LYS A 220 -10.80 -19.21 7.86
CA LYS A 220 -10.24 -18.73 6.57
C LYS A 220 -10.26 -17.21 6.46
N GLU A 221 -11.31 -16.55 7.02
CA GLU A 221 -11.44 -15.09 6.97
C GLU A 221 -12.15 -14.60 8.24
N VAL A 222 -11.74 -13.44 8.72
CA VAL A 222 -12.39 -12.70 9.80
C VAL A 222 -12.67 -11.28 9.32
N ILE A 223 -13.94 -10.91 9.29
CA ILE A 223 -14.40 -9.58 8.90
C ILE A 223 -14.92 -8.88 10.15
N LEU A 224 -14.41 -7.70 10.44
CA LEU A 224 -14.78 -6.87 11.59
C LEU A 224 -15.34 -5.54 11.11
N ASN A 225 -16.51 -5.16 11.61
CA ASN A 225 -17.15 -3.87 11.35
C ASN A 225 -17.42 -3.13 12.67
N PRO A 226 -16.39 -2.54 13.29
CA PRO A 226 -16.57 -1.77 14.52
C PRO A 226 -17.32 -0.47 14.25
N LYS A 227 -18.28 -0.15 15.11
CA LYS A 227 -19.12 1.05 15.06
C LYS A 227 -19.18 1.69 16.44
N VAL A 228 -19.49 2.98 16.46
CA VAL A 228 -19.82 3.71 17.70
C VAL A 228 -21.33 3.94 17.72
N THR A 229 -22.01 3.46 18.77
CA THR A 229 -23.47 3.63 18.92
C THR A 229 -23.84 5.05 19.33
N GLU A 230 -25.14 5.35 19.34
CA GLU A 230 -25.67 6.65 19.82
C GLU A 230 -25.36 6.86 21.31
N GLU A 231 -25.32 5.79 22.09
CA GLU A 231 -24.95 5.79 23.52
C GLU A 231 -23.42 5.89 23.73
N ARG A 232 -22.63 5.99 22.65
CA ARG A 232 -21.16 5.99 22.64
C ARG A 232 -20.51 4.69 23.09
N ASP A 233 -21.23 3.58 23.03
CA ASP A 233 -20.65 2.24 23.16
C ASP A 233 -20.01 1.78 21.84
N GLY A 234 -19.11 0.82 21.93
CA GLY A 234 -18.53 0.15 20.76
C GLY A 234 -19.35 -1.10 20.40
N LEU A 235 -19.90 -1.13 19.20
CA LEU A 235 -20.53 -2.33 18.65
C LEU A 235 -19.64 -2.90 17.54
N VAL A 236 -19.24 -4.15 17.66
CA VAL A 236 -18.41 -4.84 16.64
C VAL A 236 -19.24 -5.95 16.02
N ASP A 237 -19.73 -5.70 14.80
CA ASP A 237 -20.27 -6.79 13.99
C ASP A 237 -19.10 -7.61 13.47
N TYR A 238 -19.14 -8.94 13.64
CA TYR A 238 -18.12 -9.81 13.09
C TYR A 238 -18.71 -10.94 12.25
N LYS A 239 -17.94 -11.34 11.24
CA LYS A 239 -18.22 -12.51 10.42
C LYS A 239 -16.96 -13.36 10.33
N VAL A 240 -17.12 -14.68 10.58
CA VAL A 240 -16.07 -15.66 10.41
C VAL A 240 -16.42 -16.56 9.23
N VAL A 241 -15.45 -16.76 8.34
CA VAL A 241 -15.57 -17.68 7.20
C VAL A 241 -14.67 -18.88 7.46
N LEU A 242 -15.24 -20.06 7.39
CA LEU A 242 -14.50 -21.32 7.49
C LEU A 242 -14.14 -21.86 6.10
N ASN A 243 -13.15 -22.73 6.03
CA ASN A 243 -12.84 -23.47 4.80
C ASN A 243 -13.83 -24.60 4.52
N ASP A 244 -14.63 -25.01 5.49
CA ASP A 244 -15.64 -26.06 5.39
C ASP A 244 -17.04 -25.44 5.35
N ASN A 245 -17.84 -25.83 4.36
CA ASN A 245 -19.24 -25.42 4.21
C ASN A 245 -20.21 -26.46 4.77
N SER A 246 -19.70 -27.49 5.45
CA SER A 246 -20.59 -28.50 6.07
C SER A 246 -21.36 -27.87 7.22
N THR A 247 -22.61 -28.26 7.39
CA THR A 247 -23.51 -27.85 8.48
C THR A 247 -23.21 -28.58 9.80
N ASN A 248 -21.94 -28.87 10.08
CA ASN A 248 -21.52 -29.49 11.31
C ASN A 248 -21.74 -28.54 12.50
N GLU A 249 -21.83 -29.08 13.68
CA GLU A 249 -22.07 -28.35 14.93
C GLU A 249 -20.82 -27.53 15.38
N TYR A 250 -20.34 -26.62 14.49
CA TYR A 250 -19.28 -25.70 14.86
C TYR A 250 -19.82 -24.54 15.68
N ASN A 251 -19.07 -24.15 16.69
CA ASN A 251 -19.31 -22.93 17.45
C ASN A 251 -18.13 -21.95 17.27
N ILE A 252 -18.47 -20.69 17.15
CA ILE A 252 -17.49 -19.59 17.18
C ILE A 252 -17.65 -18.84 18.49
N LYS A 253 -16.57 -18.75 19.26
CA LYS A 253 -16.46 -17.84 20.39
C LYS A 253 -15.50 -16.70 20.02
N ALA A 254 -15.96 -15.46 20.16
CA ALA A 254 -15.18 -14.26 19.95
C ALA A 254 -14.97 -13.55 21.28
N ILE A 255 -13.72 -13.30 21.67
CA ILE A 255 -13.33 -12.68 22.94
C ILE A 255 -12.52 -11.43 22.64
N VAL A 256 -12.88 -10.31 23.25
CA VAL A 256 -12.19 -9.04 23.07
C VAL A 256 -11.36 -8.70 24.30
N PHE A 257 -10.10 -8.37 24.08
CA PHE A 257 -9.16 -7.94 25.10
C PHE A 257 -8.75 -6.48 24.87
N ASP A 258 -8.58 -5.74 25.96
CA ASP A 258 -7.98 -4.41 25.94
C ASP A 258 -6.45 -4.45 25.83
N ARG A 259 -5.79 -3.27 25.89
CA ARG A 259 -4.31 -3.19 25.84
C ARG A 259 -3.60 -3.87 27.01
N ASP A 260 -4.28 -3.98 28.14
CA ASP A 260 -3.77 -4.58 29.38
C ASP A 260 -4.10 -6.08 29.45
N ASN A 261 -4.62 -6.64 28.34
CA ASN A 261 -5.02 -8.05 28.20
C ASN A 261 -6.18 -8.46 29.12
N ASN A 262 -7.05 -7.51 29.53
CA ASN A 262 -8.28 -7.84 30.23
C ASN A 262 -9.37 -8.20 29.23
N ASN A 263 -10.15 -9.28 29.51
CA ASN A 263 -11.35 -9.60 28.76
C ASN A 263 -12.43 -8.51 29.04
N VAL A 264 -12.79 -7.75 28.01
CA VAL A 264 -13.75 -6.65 28.11
C VAL A 264 -15.12 -6.97 27.51
N ALA A 265 -15.19 -7.96 26.63
CA ALA A 265 -16.45 -8.43 26.05
C ALA A 265 -16.25 -9.79 25.36
N GLU A 266 -17.34 -10.56 25.27
CA GLU A 266 -17.34 -11.81 24.50
C GLU A 266 -18.70 -12.08 23.86
N SER A 267 -18.70 -12.89 22.83
CA SER A 267 -19.89 -13.35 22.12
C SER A 267 -19.67 -14.77 21.62
N SER A 268 -20.75 -15.53 21.49
CA SER A 268 -20.70 -16.87 20.91
C SER A 268 -21.81 -17.02 19.89
N THR A 269 -21.54 -17.71 18.79
CA THR A 269 -22.51 -18.01 17.74
C THR A 269 -22.32 -19.42 17.19
N ASN A 270 -23.42 -20.07 16.92
CA ASN A 270 -23.52 -21.39 16.26
C ASN A 270 -24.43 -21.34 15.03
N ASN A 271 -24.72 -20.14 14.51
CA ASN A 271 -25.56 -20.00 13.33
C ASN A 271 -24.80 -20.41 12.06
N ASP A 272 -25.52 -20.81 11.02
CA ASP A 272 -24.93 -21.27 9.75
C ASP A 272 -24.06 -20.20 9.03
N THR A 273 -24.14 -18.95 9.45
CA THR A 273 -23.40 -17.82 8.85
C THR A 273 -22.21 -17.37 9.68
N PHE A 274 -22.04 -17.90 10.89
CA PHE A 274 -20.99 -17.53 11.86
C PHE A 274 -20.82 -16.01 12.03
N ASN A 275 -21.96 -15.29 12.03
CA ASN A 275 -22.02 -13.85 12.28
C ASN A 275 -22.42 -13.61 13.73
N GLY A 276 -21.85 -12.58 14.34
CA GLY A 276 -22.19 -12.16 15.69
C GLY A 276 -21.94 -10.69 15.93
N GLU A 277 -22.34 -10.24 17.10
CA GLU A 277 -22.14 -8.87 17.58
C GLU A 277 -21.49 -8.89 18.96
N ILE A 278 -20.60 -7.94 19.20
CA ILE A 278 -19.94 -7.75 20.51
C ILE A 278 -20.15 -6.30 20.92
N LEU A 279 -20.72 -6.10 22.10
CA LEU A 279 -20.91 -4.78 22.70
C LEU A 279 -19.82 -4.51 23.73
N ILE A 280 -19.07 -3.45 23.51
CA ILE A 280 -18.01 -2.94 24.41
C ILE A 280 -18.50 -1.65 25.04
N LYS A 281 -18.69 -1.66 26.36
CA LYS A 281 -19.15 -0.49 27.08
C LYS A 281 -18.04 0.55 27.28
N ASN A 282 -18.36 1.83 27.01
CA ASN A 282 -17.42 2.96 27.16
C ASN A 282 -16.03 2.69 26.53
N PRO A 283 -15.93 2.38 25.23
CA PRO A 283 -14.70 1.97 24.62
C PRO A 283 -13.69 3.11 24.52
N ASN A 284 -12.40 2.76 24.55
CA ASN A 284 -11.35 3.65 24.09
C ASN A 284 -11.40 3.67 22.55
N LEU A 285 -11.65 4.84 21.95
CA LEU A 285 -11.75 4.99 20.51
C LEU A 285 -10.36 5.06 19.87
N TRP A 286 -10.26 4.56 18.65
CA TRP A 286 -9.08 4.79 17.82
C TRP A 286 -9.08 6.22 17.29
N TRP A 287 -7.98 6.95 17.53
CA TRP A 287 -7.79 8.32 17.11
C TRP A 287 -6.53 8.49 16.27
N PRO A 288 -6.52 9.43 15.31
CA PRO A 288 -5.32 9.82 14.61
C PRO A 288 -4.30 10.52 15.50
N TYR A 289 -3.03 10.43 15.09
CA TYR A 289 -1.91 11.11 15.74
C TYR A 289 -2.13 12.62 15.78
N LEU A 290 -1.83 13.24 16.91
CA LEU A 290 -2.06 14.65 17.26
C LEU A 290 -3.54 15.10 17.32
N MET A 291 -4.50 14.20 17.16
CA MET A 291 -5.93 14.52 17.35
C MET A 291 -6.46 14.12 18.73
N HIS A 292 -5.70 13.28 19.45
CA HIS A 292 -6.05 12.81 20.79
C HIS A 292 -4.78 12.47 21.59
N PRO A 293 -4.79 12.60 22.95
CA PRO A 293 -3.63 12.23 23.78
C PRO A 293 -3.21 10.77 23.68
N GLN A 294 -4.15 9.89 23.38
CA GLN A 294 -3.92 8.44 23.20
C GLN A 294 -4.31 8.03 21.79
N PRO A 295 -3.46 8.31 20.76
CA PRO A 295 -3.75 7.90 19.39
C PRO A 295 -3.55 6.40 19.20
N GLY A 296 -4.14 5.83 18.15
CA GLY A 296 -3.90 4.45 17.73
C GLY A 296 -4.31 3.42 18.79
N TYR A 297 -5.41 3.62 19.53
CA TYR A 297 -5.86 2.63 20.51
C TYR A 297 -6.42 1.40 19.80
N LEU A 298 -5.88 0.23 20.12
CA LEU A 298 -6.31 -1.05 19.57
C LEU A 298 -6.76 -2.02 20.66
N TYR A 299 -7.80 -2.76 20.34
CA TYR A 299 -8.22 -3.99 21.02
C TYR A 299 -7.65 -5.20 20.29
N SER A 300 -7.54 -6.33 21.00
CA SER A 300 -7.31 -7.64 20.38
C SER A 300 -8.59 -8.44 20.39
N ILE A 301 -8.92 -9.09 19.29
CA ILE A 301 -9.98 -10.09 19.23
C ILE A 301 -9.38 -11.46 19.01
N GLU A 302 -9.82 -12.43 19.83
CA GLU A 302 -9.54 -13.84 19.69
C GLU A 302 -10.79 -14.55 19.19
N ILE A 303 -10.67 -15.24 18.07
CA ILE A 303 -11.72 -16.07 17.50
C ILE A 303 -11.35 -17.53 17.74
N GLN A 304 -12.15 -18.24 18.51
CA GLN A 304 -12.04 -19.67 18.79
C GLN A 304 -13.08 -20.43 17.97
N LEU A 305 -12.62 -21.40 17.18
CA LEU A 305 -13.47 -22.36 16.49
C LEU A 305 -13.52 -23.66 17.31
N THR A 306 -14.69 -24.10 17.71
CA THR A 306 -14.88 -25.33 18.48
C THR A 306 -15.76 -26.33 17.74
N LEU A 307 -15.48 -27.61 17.95
CA LEU A 307 -16.28 -28.75 17.52
C LEU A 307 -16.40 -29.72 18.70
N ASN A 308 -17.63 -30.11 19.11
CA ASN A 308 -17.89 -30.98 20.27
C ASN A 308 -17.16 -30.50 21.55
N ASP A 309 -17.19 -29.18 21.82
CA ASP A 309 -16.52 -28.50 22.94
C ASP A 309 -14.98 -28.53 22.91
N GLU A 310 -14.38 -29.10 21.87
CA GLU A 310 -12.92 -29.04 21.67
C GLU A 310 -12.53 -27.83 20.75
N ILE A 311 -11.55 -27.06 21.16
CA ILE A 311 -11.01 -25.97 20.35
C ILE A 311 -10.16 -26.59 19.23
N ILE A 312 -10.56 -26.35 17.98
CA ILE A 312 -9.86 -26.87 16.80
C ILE A 312 -9.06 -25.81 16.04
N ASP A 313 -9.42 -24.52 16.20
CA ASP A 313 -8.62 -23.43 15.62
C ASP A 313 -8.77 -22.13 16.42
N ILE A 314 -7.68 -21.36 16.51
CA ILE A 314 -7.65 -20.05 17.17
C ILE A 314 -6.97 -19.05 16.24
N TYR A 315 -7.62 -17.91 16.02
CA TYR A 315 -7.02 -16.78 15.30
C TYR A 315 -7.19 -15.49 16.09
N ARG A 316 -6.09 -14.72 16.21
CA ARG A 316 -6.05 -13.42 16.91
C ARG A 316 -5.72 -12.31 15.95
N THR A 317 -6.41 -11.18 16.07
CA THR A 317 -6.08 -9.95 15.33
C THR A 317 -6.39 -8.72 16.16
N LYS A 318 -5.75 -7.59 15.80
CA LYS A 318 -6.02 -6.30 16.41
C LYS A 318 -7.07 -5.54 15.60
N PHE A 319 -7.85 -4.68 16.26
CA PHE A 319 -8.79 -3.77 15.63
C PHE A 319 -8.97 -2.50 16.46
N GLY A 320 -9.47 -1.43 15.85
CA GLY A 320 -9.79 -0.17 16.53
C GLY A 320 -11.25 0.19 16.35
N ILE A 321 -11.86 0.77 17.39
CA ILE A 321 -13.24 1.25 17.34
C ILE A 321 -13.22 2.73 16.96
N ARG A 322 -13.87 3.06 15.86
CA ARG A 322 -14.05 4.44 15.37
C ARG A 322 -15.31 4.58 14.55
N SER A 323 -15.79 5.81 14.38
CA SER A 323 -16.79 6.16 13.39
C SER A 323 -16.19 7.04 12.30
N LEU A 324 -16.61 6.84 11.04
CA LEU A 324 -16.30 7.72 9.92
C LEU A 324 -17.63 8.26 9.36
N LYS A 325 -17.66 9.57 9.08
CA LYS A 325 -18.77 10.23 8.42
C LYS A 325 -18.21 11.23 7.41
N TRP A 326 -18.91 11.46 6.32
CA TRP A 326 -18.56 12.51 5.36
C TRP A 326 -19.82 13.12 4.75
N ASN A 327 -19.69 14.35 4.30
CA ASN A 327 -20.75 15.11 3.70
C ASN A 327 -20.18 15.97 2.55
N ASN A 328 -20.92 16.97 2.09
CA ASN A 328 -20.52 17.81 0.96
C ASN A 328 -19.31 18.74 1.22
N SER A 329 -18.86 18.87 2.45
CA SER A 329 -17.77 19.80 2.80
C SER A 329 -16.73 19.24 3.76
N SER A 330 -16.99 18.13 4.42
CA SER A 330 -16.12 17.63 5.49
C SER A 330 -16.09 16.12 5.58
N MET A 331 -15.04 15.60 6.21
CA MET A 331 -14.92 14.23 6.68
C MET A 331 -14.68 14.26 8.19
N LEU A 332 -15.33 13.37 8.93
CA LEU A 332 -15.28 13.32 10.39
C LEU A 332 -14.80 11.94 10.86
N ILE A 333 -14.02 11.91 11.91
CA ILE A 333 -13.70 10.72 12.71
C ILE A 333 -14.18 10.93 14.14
N ASN A 334 -14.96 9.99 14.67
CA ASN A 334 -15.53 10.08 16.03
C ASN A 334 -16.25 11.42 16.27
N ASP A 335 -16.98 11.88 15.26
CA ASP A 335 -17.72 13.17 15.21
C ASP A 335 -16.84 14.43 15.19
N LYS A 336 -15.51 14.30 15.08
CA LYS A 336 -14.58 15.43 14.97
C LYS A 336 -14.12 15.61 13.53
N PRO A 337 -14.17 16.82 12.96
CA PRO A 337 -13.67 17.07 11.60
C PRO A 337 -12.19 16.71 11.46
N ILE A 338 -11.84 16.10 10.34
CA ILE A 338 -10.47 15.76 9.98
C ILE A 338 -9.90 16.87 9.10
N TYR A 339 -8.66 17.30 9.41
CA TYR A 339 -7.80 17.98 8.45
C TYR A 339 -6.53 17.14 8.24
N PHE A 340 -6.35 16.61 7.03
CA PHE A 340 -5.24 15.76 6.71
C PHE A 340 -3.95 16.58 6.58
N ARG A 341 -2.91 16.19 7.31
CA ARG A 341 -1.54 16.68 7.25
C ARG A 341 -0.66 15.51 6.80
N GLY A 342 -0.47 15.38 5.49
CA GLY A 342 -0.03 14.10 4.96
C GLY A 342 1.07 14.15 3.93
N PHE A 343 1.40 12.97 3.44
CA PHE A 343 2.38 12.73 2.39
C PHE A 343 1.87 11.69 1.40
N GLY A 344 2.22 11.86 0.11
CA GLY A 344 2.46 10.71 -0.75
C GLY A 344 3.81 10.11 -0.33
N ARG A 345 3.95 8.80 -0.40
CA ARG A 345 5.23 8.13 -0.15
C ARG A 345 5.39 6.92 -1.07
N HIS A 346 6.59 6.35 -1.09
CA HIS A 346 6.88 5.07 -1.72
C HIS A 346 7.51 4.10 -0.73
N GLU A 347 7.25 2.80 -0.88
CA GLU A 347 8.09 1.74 -0.33
C GLU A 347 9.34 1.67 -1.23
N ASP A 348 10.36 2.45 -0.90
CA ASP A 348 11.58 2.59 -1.69
C ASP A 348 12.78 2.85 -0.78
N SER A 349 13.86 2.12 -1.01
CA SER A 349 15.13 2.32 -0.31
C SER A 349 16.31 1.94 -1.19
N ASP A 350 17.49 2.42 -0.81
CA ASP A 350 18.74 1.98 -1.43
C ASP A 350 18.94 0.48 -1.20
N ILE A 351 19.48 -0.22 -2.20
CA ILE A 351 19.82 -1.64 -2.21
C ILE A 351 18.59 -2.57 -2.21
N ARG A 352 17.65 -2.39 -1.30
CA ARG A 352 16.48 -3.27 -1.18
C ARG A 352 15.35 -2.97 -2.16
N GLY A 353 15.35 -1.78 -2.77
CA GLY A 353 14.22 -1.32 -3.58
C GLY A 353 12.92 -1.31 -2.78
N LYS A 354 11.93 -2.11 -3.17
CA LYS A 354 10.65 -2.31 -2.45
C LYS A 354 10.68 -3.41 -1.37
N GLY A 355 11.82 -4.05 -1.14
CA GLY A 355 11.93 -5.12 -0.16
C GLY A 355 11.61 -4.66 1.26
N LEU A 356 10.74 -5.39 1.95
CA LEU A 356 10.35 -5.10 3.33
C LEU A 356 11.58 -5.02 4.23
N ASP A 357 11.70 -3.93 4.97
CA ASP A 357 12.75 -3.68 5.95
C ASP A 357 12.14 -3.03 7.19
N PHE A 358 12.11 -3.78 8.30
CA PHE A 358 11.53 -3.30 9.56
C PHE A 358 12.28 -2.11 10.16
N ALA A 359 13.62 -2.03 9.96
CA ALA A 359 14.39 -0.89 10.46
C ALA A 359 14.02 0.39 9.70
N LEU A 360 13.91 0.30 8.37
CA LEU A 360 13.46 1.40 7.52
C LEU A 360 12.01 1.79 7.84
N LEU A 361 11.11 0.82 7.97
CA LEU A 361 9.71 1.04 8.31
C LEU A 361 9.58 1.79 9.64
N THR A 362 10.30 1.33 10.67
CA THR A 362 10.35 1.99 11.98
C THR A 362 10.88 3.43 11.87
N LYS A 363 11.94 3.64 11.08
CA LYS A 363 12.50 4.98 10.83
C LYS A 363 11.46 5.89 10.16
N ASP A 364 10.77 5.41 9.15
CA ASP A 364 9.76 6.18 8.41
C ASP A 364 8.60 6.60 9.33
N PHE A 365 8.07 5.70 10.16
CA PHE A 365 7.01 6.05 11.11
C PHE A 365 7.48 7.02 12.20
N ASN A 366 8.72 6.89 12.68
CA ASN A 366 9.30 7.86 13.60
C ASN A 366 9.44 9.25 12.95
N LEU A 367 9.79 9.32 11.66
CA LEU A 367 9.88 10.59 10.92
C LEU A 367 8.48 11.18 10.64
N LEU A 368 7.46 10.37 10.34
CA LEU A 368 6.07 10.83 10.23
C LEU A 368 5.61 11.49 11.55
N LYS A 369 5.90 10.86 12.68
CA LYS A 369 5.61 11.45 14.01
C LYS A 369 6.45 12.69 14.29
N TRP A 370 7.74 12.65 13.96
CA TRP A 370 8.64 13.79 14.16
C TRP A 370 8.17 15.03 13.40
N ILE A 371 7.67 14.86 12.17
CA ILE A 371 7.18 15.97 11.34
C ILE A 371 5.77 16.43 11.72
N GLY A 372 5.01 15.64 12.50
CA GLY A 372 3.64 15.95 12.91
C GLY A 372 2.57 15.56 11.89
N ALA A 373 2.90 14.64 10.97
CA ALA A 373 1.93 14.10 10.02
C ALA A 373 0.91 13.20 10.72
N ASN A 374 -0.35 13.26 10.29
CA ASN A 374 -1.42 12.38 10.76
C ASN A 374 -1.91 11.40 9.69
N ALA A 375 -1.39 11.50 8.46
CA ALA A 375 -1.81 10.67 7.34
C ALA A 375 -0.70 10.44 6.31
N TYR A 376 -0.85 9.36 5.52
CA TYR A 376 -0.18 9.21 4.23
C TYR A 376 -1.09 8.49 3.22
N ARG A 377 -0.78 8.62 1.94
CA ARG A 377 -1.38 7.86 0.85
C ARG A 377 -0.39 6.76 0.42
N THR A 378 -0.88 5.53 0.26
CA THR A 378 -0.08 4.39 -0.20
C THR A 378 0.23 4.52 -1.70
N SER A 379 0.89 5.61 -2.08
CA SER A 379 1.21 5.90 -3.49
C SER A 379 2.20 4.89 -4.05
N HIS A 380 1.94 4.23 -5.15
CA HIS A 380 0.70 4.14 -5.91
C HIS A 380 0.29 2.66 -5.99
N TYR A 381 0.31 1.97 -4.86
CA TYR A 381 0.07 0.52 -4.77
C TYR A 381 -0.19 0.09 -3.32
N PRO A 382 -0.79 -1.08 -3.09
CA PRO A 382 -0.95 -1.64 -1.74
C PRO A 382 0.39 -1.81 -1.04
N TYR A 383 0.55 -1.20 0.15
CA TYR A 383 1.74 -1.34 0.98
C TYR A 383 1.77 -2.66 1.74
N SER A 384 2.88 -2.97 2.40
CA SER A 384 2.99 -4.19 3.20
C SER A 384 1.98 -4.19 4.35
N GLU A 385 1.51 -5.38 4.73
CA GLU A 385 0.58 -5.55 5.85
C GLU A 385 1.21 -5.07 7.17
N GLU A 386 2.52 -5.21 7.30
CA GLU A 386 3.29 -4.68 8.41
C GLU A 386 3.23 -3.14 8.47
N SER A 387 3.28 -2.46 7.32
CA SER A 387 3.11 -1.01 7.25
C SER A 387 1.71 -0.58 7.71
N MET A 388 0.68 -1.35 7.34
CA MET A 388 -0.70 -1.10 7.78
C MET A 388 -0.84 -1.29 9.30
N GLN A 389 -0.23 -2.35 9.87
CA GLN A 389 -0.22 -2.60 11.32
C GLN A 389 0.48 -1.47 12.10
N PHE A 390 1.63 -0.98 11.59
CA PHE A 390 2.30 0.19 12.17
C PHE A 390 1.41 1.43 12.13
N ALA A 391 0.70 1.68 11.04
CA ALA A 391 -0.22 2.81 10.93
C ALA A 391 -1.37 2.70 11.95
N ASP A 392 -1.92 1.51 12.15
CA ASP A 392 -2.93 1.26 13.17
C ASP A 392 -2.43 1.62 14.58
N GLU A 393 -1.22 1.14 14.94
CA GLU A 393 -0.63 1.33 16.26
C GLU A 393 -0.19 2.78 16.52
N TYR A 394 0.28 3.49 15.49
CA TYR A 394 0.77 4.85 15.60
C TYR A 394 -0.34 5.91 15.41
N GLY A 395 -1.54 5.49 15.01
CA GLY A 395 -2.64 6.40 14.71
C GLY A 395 -2.41 7.22 13.43
N ILE A 396 -1.77 6.66 12.43
CA ILE A 396 -1.56 7.33 11.14
C ILE A 396 -2.68 6.92 10.19
N MET A 397 -3.48 7.87 9.74
CA MET A 397 -4.54 7.62 8.76
C MET A 397 -3.97 7.25 7.40
N ILE A 398 -4.64 6.35 6.70
CA ILE A 398 -4.23 5.88 5.38
C ILE A 398 -5.32 6.15 4.36
N ILE A 399 -4.93 6.79 3.27
CA ILE A 399 -5.65 6.72 1.99
C ILE A 399 -5.03 5.56 1.23
N ASP A 400 -5.74 4.44 1.16
CA ASP A 400 -5.19 3.19 0.63
C ASP A 400 -5.47 3.05 -0.86
N GLU A 401 -4.42 2.90 -1.66
CA GLU A 401 -4.49 3.08 -3.11
C GLU A 401 -4.30 1.79 -3.90
N CYS A 402 -5.21 1.57 -4.83
CA CYS A 402 -5.10 0.54 -5.85
C CYS A 402 -4.00 0.90 -6.87
N PRO A 403 -3.22 -0.05 -7.40
CA PRO A 403 -2.09 0.23 -8.30
C PRO A 403 -2.52 0.61 -9.73
N SER A 404 -3.69 1.24 -9.91
CA SER A 404 -4.16 1.82 -11.17
C SER A 404 -3.54 3.20 -11.37
N VAL A 405 -2.35 3.24 -11.99
CA VAL A 405 -1.56 4.46 -12.18
C VAL A 405 -1.51 4.81 -13.66
N ASP A 406 -1.73 6.09 -13.99
CA ASP A 406 -1.71 6.60 -15.37
C ASP A 406 -2.59 5.80 -16.35
N THR A 407 -3.63 5.17 -15.84
CA THR A 407 -4.49 4.24 -16.57
C THR A 407 -5.15 4.90 -17.77
N GLU A 408 -5.09 4.24 -18.94
CA GLU A 408 -5.65 4.70 -20.20
C GLU A 408 -6.19 3.54 -21.04
N ASN A 409 -6.85 3.86 -22.17
CA ASN A 409 -7.34 2.84 -23.13
C ASN A 409 -8.23 1.77 -22.47
N TYR A 410 -9.23 2.20 -21.76
CA TYR A 410 -10.13 1.48 -20.85
C TYR A 410 -10.82 0.27 -21.49
N SER A 411 -10.10 -0.86 -21.61
CA SER A 411 -10.63 -2.12 -22.14
C SER A 411 -11.44 -2.89 -21.09
N GLN A 412 -12.30 -3.80 -21.54
CA GLN A 412 -13.07 -4.68 -20.65
C GLN A 412 -12.14 -5.55 -19.77
N LYS A 413 -11.04 -6.08 -20.33
CA LYS A 413 -10.09 -6.89 -19.55
C LYS A 413 -9.38 -6.07 -18.48
N LEU A 414 -9.03 -4.82 -18.78
CA LEU A 414 -8.47 -3.89 -17.81
C LEU A 414 -9.45 -3.61 -16.67
N LEU A 415 -10.74 -3.39 -16.98
CA LEU A 415 -11.81 -3.18 -15.99
C LEU A 415 -11.92 -4.39 -15.04
N GLU A 416 -11.92 -5.60 -15.58
CA GLU A 416 -11.99 -6.83 -14.78
C GLU A 416 -10.77 -6.95 -13.84
N ASN A 417 -9.57 -6.68 -14.33
CA ASN A 417 -8.36 -6.71 -13.54
C ASN A 417 -8.33 -5.61 -12.48
N HIS A 418 -8.82 -4.41 -12.81
CA HIS A 418 -8.93 -3.31 -11.86
C HIS A 418 -9.90 -3.63 -10.72
N LYS A 419 -11.09 -4.13 -11.05
CA LYS A 419 -12.08 -4.56 -10.05
C LYS A 419 -11.53 -5.67 -9.16
N TYR A 420 -10.85 -6.67 -9.73
CA TYR A 420 -10.22 -7.73 -8.95
C TYR A 420 -9.12 -7.20 -8.02
N SER A 421 -8.28 -6.30 -8.50
CA SER A 421 -7.23 -5.69 -7.67
C SER A 421 -7.80 -4.92 -6.48
N ILE A 422 -8.88 -4.14 -6.69
CA ILE A 422 -9.58 -3.42 -5.60
C ILE A 422 -10.23 -4.41 -4.63
N GLU A 423 -10.87 -5.47 -5.14
CA GLU A 423 -11.49 -6.50 -4.30
C GLU A 423 -10.48 -7.12 -3.34
N GLN A 424 -9.32 -7.54 -3.86
CA GLN A 424 -8.26 -8.13 -3.03
C GLN A 424 -7.68 -7.12 -2.03
N LEU A 425 -7.50 -5.85 -2.42
CA LEU A 425 -7.05 -4.78 -1.53
C LEU A 425 -8.03 -4.60 -0.36
N ILE A 426 -9.33 -4.45 -0.65
CA ILE A 426 -10.36 -4.22 0.37
C ILE A 426 -10.48 -5.44 1.30
N HIS A 427 -10.48 -6.65 0.76
CA HIS A 427 -10.52 -7.88 1.57
C HIS A 427 -9.33 -7.98 2.52
N ARG A 428 -8.13 -7.57 2.06
CA ARG A 428 -6.93 -7.57 2.89
C ARG A 428 -6.99 -6.52 4.01
N ASP A 429 -7.38 -5.28 3.67
CA ASP A 429 -7.12 -4.12 4.52
C ASP A 429 -8.36 -3.54 5.22
N ARG A 430 -9.55 -4.06 4.95
CA ARG A 430 -10.81 -3.55 5.55
C ARG A 430 -10.85 -3.55 7.08
N ASN A 431 -10.10 -4.45 7.73
CA ASN A 431 -10.08 -4.54 9.20
C ASN A 431 -9.13 -3.51 9.85
N HIS A 432 -8.30 -2.79 9.06
CA HIS A 432 -7.38 -1.78 9.58
C HIS A 432 -8.12 -0.47 9.93
N PRO A 433 -8.13 -0.03 11.20
CA PRO A 433 -8.75 1.24 11.57
C PRO A 433 -8.05 2.46 10.97
N SER A 434 -6.77 2.35 10.62
CA SER A 434 -5.99 3.40 9.96
C SER A 434 -6.48 3.69 8.54
N VAL A 435 -7.04 2.71 7.81
CA VAL A 435 -7.60 2.92 6.48
C VAL A 435 -8.90 3.72 6.60
N VAL A 436 -8.86 4.98 6.19
CA VAL A 436 -9.99 5.91 6.30
C VAL A 436 -10.64 6.22 4.96
N MET A 437 -9.98 5.88 3.84
CA MET A 437 -10.44 6.18 2.49
C MET A 437 -9.82 5.20 1.48
N TRP A 438 -10.58 4.78 0.47
CA TRP A 438 -10.09 4.01 -0.66
C TRP A 438 -9.77 4.93 -1.84
N SER A 439 -8.55 4.86 -2.37
CA SER A 439 -8.16 5.53 -3.61
C SER A 439 -8.15 4.54 -4.76
N ILE A 440 -9.04 4.77 -5.74
CA ILE A 440 -9.26 3.81 -6.82
C ILE A 440 -8.29 3.97 -7.99
N ALA A 441 -7.59 5.10 -8.10
CA ALA A 441 -6.59 5.33 -9.13
C ALA A 441 -5.71 6.55 -8.82
N ASN A 442 -4.51 6.60 -9.44
CA ASN A 442 -3.66 7.78 -9.52
C ASN A 442 -3.52 8.26 -10.97
N GLU A 443 -3.75 9.55 -11.20
CA GLU A 443 -3.57 10.27 -12.47
C GLU A 443 -4.13 9.56 -13.72
N PRO A 444 -5.28 8.85 -13.61
CA PRO A 444 -5.86 8.20 -14.77
C PRO A 444 -6.19 9.23 -15.87
N ARG A 445 -6.16 8.81 -17.13
CA ARG A 445 -6.44 9.68 -18.30
C ARG A 445 -7.94 9.91 -18.44
N THR A 446 -8.56 10.54 -17.42
CA THR A 446 -10.01 10.71 -17.28
C THR A 446 -10.64 11.68 -18.29
N GLN A 447 -9.84 12.37 -19.12
CA GLN A 447 -10.31 13.14 -20.26
C GLN A 447 -10.76 12.27 -21.44
N GLN A 448 -10.44 10.97 -21.45
CA GLN A 448 -10.92 10.04 -22.48
C GLN A 448 -12.42 9.73 -22.26
N THR A 449 -13.21 9.73 -23.33
CA THR A 449 -14.68 9.50 -23.24
C THR A 449 -15.02 8.14 -22.60
N SER A 450 -14.19 7.12 -22.83
CA SER A 450 -14.36 5.79 -22.23
C SER A 450 -14.11 5.74 -20.72
N ALA A 451 -13.50 6.78 -20.13
CA ALA A 451 -13.26 6.87 -18.70
C ALA A 451 -14.56 7.00 -17.89
N ASP A 452 -15.57 7.66 -18.43
CA ASP A 452 -16.85 7.89 -17.75
C ASP A 452 -17.49 6.58 -17.28
N GLN A 453 -17.81 5.68 -18.21
CA GLN A 453 -18.40 4.39 -17.88
C GLN A 453 -17.47 3.51 -17.07
N TYR A 454 -16.16 3.54 -17.36
CA TYR A 454 -15.17 2.73 -16.65
C TYR A 454 -15.10 3.10 -15.16
N PHE A 455 -14.98 4.38 -14.82
CA PHE A 455 -14.92 4.82 -13.43
C PHE A 455 -16.26 4.77 -12.72
N ALA A 456 -17.39 4.88 -13.43
CA ALA A 456 -18.71 4.59 -12.87
C ALA A 456 -18.76 3.15 -12.33
N GLU A 457 -18.31 2.17 -13.12
CA GLU A 457 -18.29 0.75 -12.74
C GLU A 457 -17.31 0.46 -11.59
N VAL A 458 -16.07 1.01 -11.65
CA VAL A 458 -15.07 0.82 -10.59
C VAL A 458 -15.55 1.41 -9.28
N ALA A 459 -16.07 2.64 -9.29
CA ALA A 459 -16.56 3.32 -8.08
C ALA A 459 -17.76 2.59 -7.47
N ARG A 460 -18.73 2.18 -8.29
CA ARG A 460 -19.89 1.39 -7.84
C ARG A 460 -19.43 0.10 -7.15
N TYR A 461 -18.54 -0.66 -7.81
CA TYR A 461 -18.03 -1.92 -7.28
C TYR A 461 -17.28 -1.74 -5.96
N THR A 462 -16.46 -0.70 -5.86
CA THR A 462 -15.74 -0.37 -4.61
C THR A 462 -16.71 -0.09 -3.46
N LYS A 463 -17.79 0.66 -3.70
CA LYS A 463 -18.83 0.93 -2.69
C LYS A 463 -19.63 -0.29 -2.28
N GLU A 464 -19.83 -1.24 -3.20
CA GLU A 464 -20.48 -2.52 -2.89
C GLU A 464 -19.61 -3.39 -1.97
N LEU A 465 -18.27 -3.36 -2.15
CA LEU A 465 -17.32 -4.10 -1.32
C LEU A 465 -17.18 -3.51 0.08
N ASP A 466 -17.13 -2.19 0.19
CA ASP A 466 -17.04 -1.48 1.48
C ASP A 466 -17.77 -0.13 1.46
N PRO A 467 -19.01 -0.06 1.96
CA PRO A 467 -19.75 1.18 2.08
C PRO A 467 -19.36 2.02 3.31
N THR A 468 -18.45 1.56 4.15
CA THR A 468 -18.10 2.19 5.44
C THR A 468 -17.03 3.27 5.31
N ARG A 469 -16.40 3.39 4.13
CA ARG A 469 -15.35 4.36 3.83
C ARG A 469 -15.66 5.13 2.54
N PRO A 470 -15.31 6.42 2.47
CA PRO A 470 -15.42 7.18 1.23
C PRO A 470 -14.38 6.70 0.20
N ILE A 471 -14.69 6.95 -1.07
CA ILE A 471 -13.78 6.68 -2.19
C ILE A 471 -13.26 7.98 -2.79
N THR A 472 -12.01 7.93 -3.26
CA THR A 472 -11.33 9.00 -3.99
C THR A 472 -10.49 8.46 -5.14
N ALA A 473 -9.91 9.34 -5.93
CA ALA A 473 -8.81 9.09 -6.85
C ALA A 473 -7.96 10.37 -6.95
N ALA A 474 -6.65 10.24 -7.07
CA ALA A 474 -5.78 11.38 -7.27
C ALA A 474 -5.83 11.82 -8.74
N ILE A 475 -6.43 12.97 -9.04
CA ILE A 475 -6.72 13.43 -10.42
C ILE A 475 -5.71 14.52 -10.82
N ALA A 476 -5.02 14.34 -11.96
CA ALA A 476 -4.18 15.37 -12.57
C ALA A 476 -4.85 16.11 -13.74
N VAL A 477 -5.88 15.52 -14.33
CA VAL A 477 -6.64 16.10 -15.42
C VAL A 477 -7.35 17.38 -14.97
N ASN A 478 -7.47 18.37 -15.86
CA ASN A 478 -8.20 19.60 -15.55
C ASN A 478 -9.67 19.29 -15.23
N PHE A 479 -10.24 19.93 -14.21
CA PHE A 479 -11.60 19.71 -13.73
C PHE A 479 -12.68 19.82 -14.84
N LYS A 480 -12.44 20.62 -15.89
CA LYS A 480 -13.37 20.78 -17.02
C LYS A 480 -13.42 19.55 -17.93
N GLN A 481 -12.32 18.79 -18.00
CA GLN A 481 -12.16 17.65 -18.91
C GLN A 481 -12.34 16.31 -18.18
N ASP A 482 -12.25 16.32 -16.85
CA ASP A 482 -12.37 15.12 -16.04
C ASP A 482 -13.78 14.51 -16.12
N GLN A 483 -13.82 13.16 -16.21
CA GLN A 483 -15.04 12.36 -16.29
C GLN A 483 -15.16 11.31 -15.18
N ALA A 484 -14.27 11.33 -14.16
CA ALA A 484 -14.28 10.35 -13.06
C ALA A 484 -14.76 10.95 -11.71
N ALA A 485 -14.45 12.20 -11.43
CA ALA A 485 -14.69 12.84 -10.12
C ALA A 485 -16.15 12.85 -9.68
N GLN A 486 -17.10 12.81 -10.63
CA GLN A 486 -18.53 12.74 -10.33
C GLN A 486 -18.93 11.48 -9.54
N TYR A 487 -18.19 10.39 -9.65
CA TYR A 487 -18.43 9.11 -8.97
C TYR A 487 -17.74 8.97 -7.61
N LEU A 488 -16.80 9.86 -7.29
CA LEU A 488 -16.04 9.88 -6.04
C LEU A 488 -16.83 10.54 -4.91
N ASP A 489 -16.51 10.22 -3.67
CA ASP A 489 -17.10 10.88 -2.49
C ASP A 489 -16.30 12.11 -2.06
N ILE A 490 -14.97 12.06 -2.22
CA ILE A 490 -14.03 13.12 -1.91
C ILE A 490 -13.18 13.38 -3.16
N ILE A 491 -13.00 14.65 -3.50
CA ILE A 491 -12.16 15.04 -4.63
C ILE A 491 -10.73 15.21 -4.17
N SER A 492 -9.82 14.45 -4.80
CA SER A 492 -8.39 14.60 -4.61
C SER A 492 -7.74 15.01 -5.93
N PHE A 493 -6.88 16.02 -5.91
CA PHE A 493 -6.21 16.46 -7.11
C PHE A 493 -4.72 16.68 -6.91
N ASN A 494 -3.94 16.39 -7.96
CA ASN A 494 -2.48 16.58 -8.03
C ASN A 494 -2.18 17.83 -8.83
N ARG A 495 -1.36 18.75 -8.27
CA ARG A 495 -0.96 19.95 -9.00
C ARG A 495 0.40 20.47 -8.57
N TYR A 496 1.26 20.68 -9.56
CA TYR A 496 2.66 21.09 -9.37
C TYR A 496 2.89 22.50 -9.92
N ASN A 497 2.19 23.48 -9.34
CA ASN A 497 2.35 24.90 -9.71
C ASN A 497 3.78 25.39 -9.47
N ALA A 498 4.29 26.21 -10.37
CA ALA A 498 5.66 26.74 -10.43
C ALA A 498 6.74 25.67 -10.69
N TRP A 499 6.36 24.38 -10.86
CA TRP A 499 7.27 23.28 -11.21
C TRP A 499 7.06 22.79 -12.65
N TYR A 500 6.01 22.00 -12.93
CA TYR A 500 5.69 21.56 -14.30
C TYR A 500 4.94 22.61 -15.10
N GLN A 501 4.18 23.47 -14.41
CA GLN A 501 3.45 24.58 -15.01
C GLN A 501 3.99 25.90 -14.48
N ASN A 502 4.24 26.87 -15.38
CA ASN A 502 4.80 28.19 -15.01
C ASN A 502 6.06 28.08 -14.15
N THR A 503 7.00 27.26 -14.58
CA THR A 503 8.24 26.94 -13.84
C THR A 503 8.92 28.22 -13.31
N GLY A 504 9.23 28.24 -12.01
CA GLY A 504 9.86 29.36 -11.33
C GLY A 504 8.90 30.50 -10.91
N ARG A 505 7.62 30.48 -11.33
CA ARG A 505 6.63 31.55 -11.05
C ARG A 505 5.92 31.31 -9.71
N LEU A 506 6.66 31.50 -8.62
CA LEU A 506 6.13 31.36 -7.25
C LEU A 506 5.00 32.35 -6.92
N ASP A 507 4.94 33.48 -7.63
CA ASP A 507 3.90 34.51 -7.50
C ASP A 507 2.51 34.03 -7.94
N MET A 508 2.42 32.98 -8.75
CA MET A 508 1.16 32.45 -9.29
C MET A 508 0.57 31.31 -8.43
N VAL A 509 1.36 30.67 -7.56
CA VAL A 509 0.97 29.44 -6.86
C VAL A 509 -0.30 29.61 -6.05
N THR A 510 -0.36 30.62 -5.18
CA THR A 510 -1.50 30.81 -4.24
C THR A 510 -2.81 30.94 -4.99
N SER A 511 -2.90 31.86 -5.95
CA SER A 511 -4.14 32.12 -6.70
C SER A 511 -4.58 30.91 -7.55
N TYR A 512 -3.63 30.18 -8.15
CA TYR A 512 -3.98 29.01 -8.97
C TYR A 512 -4.52 27.87 -8.13
N VAL A 513 -3.89 27.58 -6.98
CA VAL A 513 -4.37 26.55 -6.05
C VAL A 513 -5.75 26.89 -5.51
N GLU A 514 -5.96 28.15 -5.08
CA GLU A 514 -7.24 28.59 -4.56
C GLU A 514 -8.36 28.47 -5.60
N ASN A 515 -8.11 28.96 -6.83
CA ASN A 515 -9.13 28.94 -7.88
C ASN A 515 -9.47 27.49 -8.28
N GLU A 516 -8.45 26.64 -8.50
CA GLU A 516 -8.71 25.26 -8.91
C GLU A 516 -9.44 24.44 -7.83
N ALA A 517 -9.08 24.58 -6.56
CA ALA A 517 -9.78 23.89 -5.47
C ALA A 517 -11.25 24.34 -5.36
N ARG A 518 -11.53 25.66 -5.52
CA ARG A 518 -12.91 26.16 -5.56
C ARG A 518 -13.69 25.65 -6.78
N ASP A 519 -13.05 25.60 -7.95
CA ASP A 519 -13.66 25.08 -9.18
C ASP A 519 -14.06 23.61 -9.02
N TRP A 520 -13.21 22.77 -8.42
CA TRP A 520 -13.54 21.39 -8.10
C TRP A 520 -14.73 21.29 -7.14
N HIS A 521 -14.72 22.07 -6.06
CA HIS A 521 -15.81 22.09 -5.09
C HIS A 521 -17.13 22.55 -5.69
N VAL A 522 -17.11 23.66 -6.44
CA VAL A 522 -18.31 24.23 -7.06
C VAL A 522 -18.92 23.27 -8.09
N LYS A 523 -18.05 22.58 -8.88
CA LYS A 523 -18.53 21.63 -9.90
C LYS A 523 -19.21 20.40 -9.29
N HIS A 524 -18.71 19.88 -8.18
CA HIS A 524 -19.13 18.59 -7.67
C HIS A 524 -19.86 18.64 -6.32
N GLY A 525 -19.80 19.74 -5.58
CA GLY A 525 -20.43 19.87 -4.25
C GLY A 525 -19.85 18.87 -3.24
N LYS A 526 -18.54 18.62 -3.27
CA LYS A 526 -17.84 17.60 -2.44
C LYS A 526 -16.65 18.21 -1.72
N PRO A 527 -16.19 17.61 -0.61
CA PRO A 527 -14.94 18.02 0.02
C PRO A 527 -13.76 17.84 -0.95
N VAL A 528 -12.77 18.72 -0.83
CA VAL A 528 -11.60 18.73 -1.70
C VAL A 528 -10.34 18.61 -0.86
N LEU A 529 -9.37 17.83 -1.32
CA LEU A 529 -8.02 17.81 -0.78
C LEU A 529 -6.98 17.86 -1.90
N MET A 530 -5.80 18.39 -1.62
CA MET A 530 -4.69 18.32 -2.54
C MET A 530 -3.85 17.10 -2.24
N SER A 531 -3.90 16.10 -3.14
CA SER A 531 -3.23 14.81 -2.94
C SER A 531 -1.77 14.80 -3.32
N GLU A 532 -1.32 15.80 -4.13
CA GLU A 532 0.09 16.00 -4.42
C GLU A 532 0.41 17.46 -4.76
N TYR A 533 1.48 17.98 -4.15
CA TYR A 533 2.17 19.22 -4.52
C TYR A 533 3.64 19.15 -4.11
N GLY A 534 4.53 19.81 -4.83
CA GLY A 534 5.95 19.77 -4.53
C GLY A 534 6.85 20.24 -5.67
N ALA A 535 8.15 20.28 -5.42
CA ALA A 535 9.17 20.57 -6.40
C ALA A 535 10.42 19.71 -6.14
N ASP A 536 11.06 19.22 -7.21
CA ASP A 536 12.32 18.49 -7.07
C ASP A 536 13.41 19.40 -6.48
N THR A 537 14.24 18.86 -5.61
CA THR A 537 15.21 19.61 -4.81
C THR A 537 16.43 18.75 -4.51
N VAL A 538 17.59 19.22 -4.94
CA VAL A 538 18.86 18.57 -4.62
C VAL A 538 19.29 19.01 -3.22
N GLU A 539 19.51 18.02 -2.34
CA GLU A 539 19.99 18.30 -0.99
C GLU A 539 21.31 19.09 -1.00
N GLY A 540 21.38 20.14 -0.15
CA GLY A 540 22.53 21.00 -0.04
C GLY A 540 22.70 22.02 -1.17
N LEU A 541 21.78 22.07 -2.15
CA LEU A 541 21.80 23.11 -3.17
C LEU A 541 21.08 24.36 -2.65
N HIS A 542 21.84 25.40 -2.35
CA HIS A 542 21.36 26.69 -1.85
C HIS A 542 21.56 27.80 -2.87
N MET A 543 20.52 28.57 -3.19
CA MET A 543 20.57 29.67 -4.14
C MET A 543 19.63 30.81 -3.73
N LEU A 544 20.14 32.06 -3.75
CA LEU A 544 19.35 33.28 -3.56
C LEU A 544 19.64 34.28 -4.69
N PRO A 545 18.58 34.82 -5.33
CA PRO A 545 17.18 34.52 -5.20
C PRO A 545 16.88 33.04 -5.47
N ALA A 546 15.81 32.50 -4.86
CA ALA A 546 15.42 31.08 -4.98
C ALA A 546 15.33 30.67 -6.46
N TYR A 547 15.96 29.56 -6.80
CA TYR A 547 15.98 29.00 -8.14
C TYR A 547 15.50 27.55 -8.13
N VAL A 548 14.88 27.09 -9.18
CA VAL A 548 14.41 25.69 -9.28
C VAL A 548 15.51 24.70 -8.92
N TRP A 549 15.18 23.61 -8.26
CA TRP A 549 16.06 22.60 -7.67
C TRP A 549 16.73 23.00 -6.35
N SER A 550 16.74 24.27 -5.93
CA SER A 550 17.31 24.66 -4.63
C SER A 550 16.36 24.39 -3.47
N GLU A 551 16.88 24.22 -2.27
CA GLU A 551 16.09 24.02 -1.04
C GLU A 551 15.24 25.26 -0.71
N GLU A 552 15.72 26.46 -1.04
CA GLU A 552 14.97 27.71 -0.93
C GLU A 552 13.74 27.71 -1.83
N PHE A 553 13.85 27.18 -3.06
CA PHE A 553 12.73 27.12 -3.98
C PHE A 553 11.63 26.21 -3.46
N GLN A 554 11.96 25.00 -3.01
CA GLN A 554 11.00 24.06 -2.42
C GLN A 554 10.29 24.69 -1.21
N SER A 555 11.05 25.29 -0.31
CA SER A 555 10.53 25.94 0.91
C SER A 555 9.61 27.12 0.59
N GLN A 556 9.99 27.96 -0.39
CA GLN A 556 9.15 29.08 -0.82
C GLN A 556 7.88 28.60 -1.55
N GLN A 557 7.99 27.57 -2.39
CA GLN A 557 6.82 26.98 -3.05
C GLN A 557 5.83 26.45 -2.01
N PHE A 558 6.31 25.74 -1.00
CA PHE A 558 5.45 25.26 0.11
C PHE A 558 4.78 26.42 0.85
N SER A 559 5.51 27.47 1.17
CA SER A 559 4.95 28.66 1.85
C SER A 559 3.81 29.31 1.04
N LYS A 560 3.90 29.31 -0.30
CA LYS A 560 2.82 29.81 -1.17
C LYS A 560 1.60 28.88 -1.17
N HIS A 561 1.81 27.57 -1.15
CA HIS A 561 0.73 26.60 -1.01
C HIS A 561 0.05 26.73 0.37
N PHE A 562 0.81 26.87 1.46
CA PHE A 562 0.25 27.03 2.80
C PHE A 562 -0.70 28.23 2.89
N LYS A 563 -0.34 29.36 2.25
CA LYS A 563 -1.21 30.51 2.19
C LYS A 563 -2.54 30.20 1.51
N ALA A 564 -2.53 29.45 0.41
CA ALA A 564 -3.73 29.02 -0.29
C ALA A 564 -4.57 28.06 0.59
N PHE A 565 -3.91 27.06 1.19
CA PHE A 565 -4.58 26.06 2.01
C PHE A 565 -5.25 26.67 3.25
N ASP A 566 -4.63 27.65 3.92
CA ASP A 566 -5.22 28.34 5.07
C ASP A 566 -6.48 29.11 4.67
N GLN A 567 -6.47 29.78 3.50
CA GLN A 567 -7.65 30.44 2.97
C GLN A 567 -8.76 29.43 2.61
N LEU A 568 -8.44 28.38 1.88
CA LEU A 568 -9.41 27.35 1.47
C LEU A 568 -10.00 26.59 2.67
N ARG A 569 -9.19 26.31 3.69
CA ARG A 569 -9.64 25.70 4.94
C ARG A 569 -10.65 26.59 5.66
N SER A 570 -10.45 27.91 5.67
CA SER A 570 -11.40 28.85 6.27
C SER A 570 -12.75 28.89 5.56
N GLU A 571 -12.82 28.45 4.30
CA GLU A 571 -14.06 28.31 3.51
C GLU A 571 -14.81 27.01 3.83
N GLY A 572 -14.20 26.06 4.56
CA GLY A 572 -14.84 24.91 5.19
C GLY A 572 -14.99 23.66 4.31
N PHE A 573 -14.52 23.66 3.05
CA PHE A 573 -14.60 22.49 2.16
C PHE A 573 -13.26 21.82 1.86
N PHE A 574 -12.15 22.48 2.18
CA PHE A 574 -10.79 21.97 1.93
C PHE A 574 -10.29 21.20 3.14
N ILE A 575 -10.12 19.89 3.00
CA ILE A 575 -9.94 18.98 4.14
C ILE A 575 -8.53 18.41 4.28
N GLY A 576 -7.57 18.81 3.43
CA GLY A 576 -6.21 18.30 3.61
C GLY A 576 -5.19 18.63 2.53
N GLU A 577 -3.93 18.45 2.90
CA GLU A 577 -2.74 18.72 2.12
C GLU A 577 -1.77 17.55 2.20
N PHE A 578 -1.40 16.98 1.03
CA PHE A 578 -0.43 15.89 0.93
C PHE A 578 0.76 16.33 0.10
N VAL A 579 1.92 16.38 0.73
CA VAL A 579 3.17 16.70 0.05
C VAL A 579 3.60 15.53 -0.83
N TRP A 580 3.97 15.80 -2.05
CA TRP A 580 4.74 14.91 -2.87
C TRP A 580 6.22 15.29 -2.84
N ASN A 581 7.06 14.58 -2.14
CA ASN A 581 6.91 13.26 -1.56
C ASN A 581 7.50 13.25 -0.13
N PHE A 582 7.24 12.18 0.62
CA PHE A 582 7.88 11.97 1.93
C PHE A 582 9.40 11.88 1.81
N ALA A 583 9.90 10.99 0.97
CA ALA A 583 11.33 10.81 0.72
C ALA A 583 11.62 10.69 -0.78
N ASP A 584 12.82 11.05 -1.21
CA ASP A 584 13.29 10.81 -2.57
C ASP A 584 13.23 9.31 -2.90
N PHE A 585 12.96 8.98 -4.15
CA PHE A 585 12.80 7.60 -4.60
C PHE A 585 13.31 7.37 -6.02
N LYS A 586 13.56 6.12 -6.39
CA LYS A 586 14.05 5.73 -7.71
C LYS A 586 12.94 5.78 -8.76
N THR A 587 13.31 6.25 -9.96
CA THR A 587 12.46 6.27 -11.15
C THR A 587 13.17 5.59 -12.32
N ALA A 588 12.49 5.44 -13.44
CA ALA A 588 13.16 5.22 -14.71
C ALA A 588 14.14 6.37 -15.03
N GLN A 589 15.17 6.08 -15.82
CA GLN A 589 16.18 7.07 -16.19
C GLN A 589 15.60 8.09 -17.19
N THR A 590 15.59 9.35 -16.81
CA THR A 590 15.24 10.47 -17.70
C THR A 590 16.10 11.68 -17.34
N TYR A 591 16.25 12.63 -18.29
CA TYR A 591 17.03 13.86 -18.05
C TYR A 591 16.38 14.79 -17.02
N THR A 592 15.08 14.61 -16.70
CA THR A 592 14.35 15.39 -15.69
C THR A 592 14.36 14.74 -14.31
N ARG A 593 14.92 13.52 -14.16
CA ARG A 593 15.01 12.77 -12.91
C ARG A 593 16.47 12.55 -12.53
N VAL A 594 17.07 13.54 -11.92
CA VAL A 594 18.50 13.55 -11.53
C VAL A 594 18.71 12.59 -10.35
N GLY A 595 19.06 11.34 -10.66
CA GLY A 595 19.23 10.28 -9.65
C GLY A 595 17.90 9.81 -9.02
N GLY A 596 16.77 9.96 -9.74
CA GLY A 596 15.43 9.64 -9.30
C GLY A 596 14.55 10.87 -9.09
N ASN A 597 13.37 10.69 -8.49
CA ASN A 597 12.50 11.79 -8.08
C ASN A 597 13.05 12.44 -6.80
N LYS A 598 13.26 13.74 -6.83
CA LYS A 598 13.89 14.53 -5.76
C LYS A 598 12.89 15.45 -5.02
N LYS A 599 11.58 15.18 -5.14
CA LYS A 599 10.55 15.98 -4.45
C LYS A 599 10.40 15.64 -2.96
N GLY A 600 11.11 14.61 -2.48
CA GLY A 600 11.11 14.24 -1.07
C GLY A 600 11.47 15.42 -0.16
N VAL A 601 10.81 15.51 0.99
CA VAL A 601 11.25 16.39 2.09
C VAL A 601 12.37 15.74 2.89
N PHE A 602 12.50 14.42 2.77
CA PHE A 602 13.66 13.65 3.19
C PHE A 602 14.41 13.14 1.96
N THR A 603 15.72 12.96 2.09
CA THR A 603 16.52 12.26 1.09
C THR A 603 16.11 10.78 1.03
N ARG A 604 16.57 10.04 0.04
CA ARG A 604 16.32 8.59 -0.04
C ARG A 604 16.90 7.84 1.17
N SER A 605 17.97 8.36 1.77
CA SER A 605 18.55 7.85 3.03
C SER A 605 17.89 8.41 4.30
N ARG A 606 16.73 9.12 4.17
CA ARG A 606 15.92 9.66 5.28
C ARG A 606 16.62 10.79 6.07
N GLN A 607 17.43 11.61 5.40
CA GLN A 607 17.94 12.84 5.99
C GLN A 607 17.01 14.02 5.64
N PRO A 608 16.69 14.90 6.59
CA PRO A 608 15.78 16.02 6.34
C PRO A 608 16.43 17.09 5.45
N LYS A 609 15.68 17.58 4.46
CA LYS A 609 15.96 18.83 3.73
C LYS A 609 15.34 20.01 4.48
N ALA A 610 15.66 21.24 4.10
CA ALA A 610 15.12 22.45 4.76
C ALA A 610 13.58 22.46 4.85
N ALA A 611 12.90 22.01 3.79
CA ALA A 611 11.44 21.94 3.75
C ALA A 611 10.83 21.01 4.81
N ALA A 612 11.56 19.98 5.29
CA ALA A 612 11.09 19.11 6.35
C ALA A 612 10.88 19.87 7.68
N HIS A 613 11.78 20.78 8.02
CA HIS A 613 11.67 21.62 9.22
C HIS A 613 10.53 22.64 9.10
N LEU A 614 10.32 23.20 7.89
CA LEU A 614 9.21 24.10 7.61
C LEU A 614 7.86 23.39 7.78
N LEU A 615 7.72 22.17 7.22
CA LEU A 615 6.52 21.33 7.38
C LEU A 615 6.29 20.91 8.82
N ARG A 616 7.35 20.52 9.54
CA ARG A 616 7.27 20.16 10.96
C ARG A 616 6.66 21.30 11.78
N LYS A 617 7.13 22.52 11.57
CA LYS A 617 6.55 23.71 12.20
C LYS A 617 5.06 23.82 11.87
N ARG A 618 4.70 23.80 10.56
CA ARG A 618 3.32 23.92 10.10
C ARG A 618 2.40 22.85 10.69
N TYR A 619 2.78 21.61 10.64
CA TYR A 619 1.92 20.50 11.05
C TYR A 619 1.63 20.51 12.56
N PHE A 620 2.61 20.86 13.39
CA PHE A 620 2.39 21.04 14.83
C PHE A 620 1.59 22.30 15.14
N GLU A 621 1.75 23.38 14.39
CA GLU A 621 0.93 24.60 14.54
C GLU A 621 -0.52 24.32 14.14
N LEU A 622 -0.78 23.62 13.04
CA LEU A 622 -2.11 23.17 12.62
C LEU A 622 -2.74 22.22 13.65
N ALA A 623 -1.99 21.27 14.20
CA ALA A 623 -2.49 20.39 15.26
C ALA A 623 -2.90 21.17 16.52
N SER A 624 -2.14 22.22 16.88
CA SER A 624 -2.49 23.08 17.99
C SER A 624 -3.72 23.93 17.72
N GLU A 625 -3.86 24.46 16.51
CA GLU A 625 -4.99 25.30 16.11
C GLU A 625 -6.30 24.51 15.94
N ILE A 626 -6.24 23.40 15.19
CA ILE A 626 -7.42 22.64 14.76
C ILE A 626 -7.80 21.58 15.78
N ASP A 627 -6.81 20.84 16.29
CA ASP A 627 -7.02 19.67 17.14
C ASP A 627 -6.86 19.97 18.64
N GLN A 628 -6.49 21.21 19.00
CA GLN A 628 -6.23 21.65 20.37
C GLN A 628 -5.09 20.85 21.03
N PHE A 629 -4.12 20.38 20.22
CA PHE A 629 -2.96 19.66 20.71
C PHE A 629 -1.89 20.63 21.21
N HIS A 630 -1.71 20.72 22.53
CA HIS A 630 -0.87 21.77 23.16
C HIS A 630 0.58 21.34 23.43
N HIS A 631 0.90 20.06 23.30
CA HIS A 631 2.25 19.54 23.57
C HIS A 631 3.15 19.63 22.32
N LYS A 632 3.68 20.84 22.06
CA LYS A 632 4.66 21.04 20.99
C LYS A 632 6.04 20.55 21.44
N PRO A 633 6.84 19.94 20.53
CA PRO A 633 8.23 19.59 20.84
C PRO A 633 9.05 20.83 21.22
N ASP A 634 9.91 20.72 22.24
CA ASP A 634 10.73 21.83 22.73
C ASP A 634 11.64 22.43 21.64
N ASN A 635 12.16 21.57 20.76
CA ASN A 635 13.03 21.92 19.65
C ASN A 635 12.30 22.26 18.33
N LEU A 636 10.98 22.52 18.38
CA LEU A 636 10.18 22.76 17.18
C LEU A 636 10.72 23.94 16.32
N TYR A 637 11.30 24.93 16.96
CA TYR A 637 11.75 26.18 16.33
C TYR A 637 13.27 26.32 16.20
N GLU A 638 14.05 25.29 16.48
CA GLU A 638 15.52 25.37 16.40
C GLU A 638 16.05 25.81 15.02
N TYR A 639 15.42 25.33 13.96
CA TYR A 639 15.78 25.66 12.57
C TYR A 639 14.94 26.76 11.94
N THR A 640 13.86 27.18 12.60
CA THR A 640 12.93 28.21 12.12
C THR A 640 12.83 29.29 13.19
N SER A 641 13.72 30.26 13.15
CA SER A 641 13.98 31.26 14.17
C SER A 641 12.75 31.84 14.90
N GLN A 642 12.82 31.89 16.24
CA GLN A 642 11.90 32.64 17.12
C GLN A 642 12.35 34.09 17.35
N THR A 643 13.23 34.66 16.55
CA THR A 643 13.87 35.95 16.81
C THR A 643 12.87 37.11 17.00
N GLN A 644 11.64 37.00 16.54
CA GLN A 644 10.62 38.05 16.71
C GLN A 644 9.95 38.10 18.09
N ASN A 645 9.88 36.99 18.85
CA ASN A 645 9.17 36.97 20.14
C ASN A 645 10.03 37.33 21.35
N LYS A 646 11.36 37.33 21.22
CA LYS A 646 12.26 37.77 22.30
C LYS A 646 12.48 39.26 22.34
N LEU A 647 12.39 39.94 21.22
CA LEU A 647 12.49 41.40 21.17
C LEU A 647 11.26 42.11 21.76
N LEU A 648 10.06 41.56 21.59
CA LEU A 648 8.82 42.12 22.16
C LEU A 648 8.65 41.87 23.66
N LYS A 649 9.37 40.93 24.29
CA LYS A 649 9.34 40.69 25.73
C LYS A 649 10.36 41.50 26.53
N ASN A 650 11.33 42.14 25.86
CA ASN A 650 12.33 43.00 26.50
C ASN A 650 12.01 44.49 26.38
N GLU A 651 10.90 44.86 25.74
CA GLU A 651 10.42 46.25 25.62
C GLU A 651 9.08 46.52 26.36
N LEU A 652 8.63 45.60 27.17
CA LEU A 652 7.56 45.74 28.14
C LEU A 652 8.08 45.46 29.56
#